data_2086b72d35c515195e4463806edd169a
#
_entry.id   2086b72d35c515195e4463806edd169a
#
_cell.length_a   1.000
_cell.length_b   1.000
_cell.length_c   1.000
_cell.angle_alpha   90.00
_cell.angle_beta   90.00
_cell.angle_gamma   90.00
#
_symmetry.space_group_name_H-M   'P 1'
#
loop_
_entity.id
_entity.type
_entity.pdbx_description
1 polymer ?
#
loop_
_entity_poly.entity_id
_entity_poly.type
_entity_poly.pdbx_seq_one_letter_code
_entity_poly.pdbx_strand_id
1 'polypeptide(L)'
;MNSEEKINVWGARVHNLKNIDVEIPRDSLTVITGLSGSGKSSLAFDTIFAEGQRRYIETFSAYARNFLGNMERPDVDKITGLSPVISIEQKTTNKNPRSTVGTTTEIYDYLRLLYARAGTAYSYQSGEEMMKYTEEQVIDMILSDYKGKAIFLLAPLVRQRKGHYRELFESMRRKGYLYVRLDGNILEIVPNMKTDRYKNHNIEAVVDKLVVKEEDEERIRKSVATAMKQGDGMVMVLEKGAKEAKTYSKRLMDPVTGIAYQDPAPNMFSFNSPEGACPHCKGLGKVNQIDIKKVIPNDKLSIHEGGIAPLGKYKNQMIFWQIESLLEKYDLNLKTPIAGIPGDAMQEILYGSLENVKIEKEKVHTSTDYFCAYDGIIDYLQKVMEDDESAAGKKWADQFISTIECPECHGLRLKKESLSFKIWDKNISEVASLDIDELRDWLEEVEQHLPSMKAKVAHEIIKELRSRVTFLLDVGLNYLSLNRQSASLSGGESQRIRLATQIGSQLVNVLYILDEPSIGLHQRDNERLLNSLKELRDLGNTVIVVEHDEDMMRAADWIVDIGPKAGRKGGEVVFQGTPQEMLKTDTITAQYLNGKMAIEVPALRREGNGKHITIHGATGNNLKGVDVDFPLGKLIVVTGVSGSGKSTLINETLQPILSQHFYRSLKKPMPYESIEGIENIDKVVNVDQSPIGRTPRSNPATYTGVFSDIRSLFVGLPEAKIRGYKPGRFSFNVKGGRCEECKGNGYKTIEMNFLPDVYVPCEVCHGKRYNRETLEVRYKGKSIADVLDMTINQAVDFFENVPQILQKIKALQNVGLGYIRLGQSSTTLSGGESQRVKLATELSKRDTGKTLYILDEPTTGLHFEDIRILMDVLQKLVDRGNTVIIIEHNLDVIKLADWLIDMGPEGGRGGGQLLFAGTPEEMVKQQKGYTYKFLAPLLKKSGKPE
;
A
#
# COMPACT_ATOMS: atom_id res chain seq x y z
N MET A 1 -44.01 -2.29 17.97
CA MET A 1 -43.05 -2.17 16.86
C MET A 1 -43.21 -3.38 15.98
N ASN A 2 -43.51 -3.17 14.70
CA ASN A 2 -43.70 -4.25 13.72
C ASN A 2 -42.38 -5.02 13.53
N SER A 3 -42.47 -6.31 13.21
CA SER A 3 -41.31 -7.18 12.96
C SER A 3 -40.42 -6.71 11.75
N GLU A 4 -40.90 -5.75 11.00
CA GLU A 4 -40.21 -5.16 9.84
C GLU A 4 -39.25 -4.01 10.24
N GLU A 5 -39.30 -3.52 11.49
CA GLU A 5 -38.48 -2.40 11.98
C GLU A 5 -37.17 -2.86 12.62
N LYS A 6 -36.91 -4.18 12.70
CA LYS A 6 -35.72 -4.76 13.34
C LYS A 6 -35.11 -5.86 12.51
N ILE A 7 -33.80 -5.99 12.62
CA ILE A 7 -33.07 -7.21 12.24
C ILE A 7 -33.11 -8.16 13.45
N ASN A 8 -33.66 -9.33 13.24
CA ASN A 8 -33.75 -10.35 14.29
C ASN A 8 -32.92 -11.56 13.91
N VAL A 9 -32.01 -11.95 14.79
CA VAL A 9 -31.17 -13.13 14.70
C VAL A 9 -31.60 -14.10 15.77
N TRP A 10 -31.97 -15.34 15.41
CA TRP A 10 -32.35 -16.38 16.36
C TRP A 10 -31.40 -17.58 16.28
N GLY A 11 -30.92 -18.00 17.42
CA GLY A 11 -30.19 -19.25 17.59
C GLY A 11 -28.83 -19.23 16.91
N ALA A 12 -28.06 -18.13 16.96
CA ALA A 12 -26.72 -18.07 16.38
C ALA A 12 -25.72 -18.91 17.20
N ARG A 13 -25.01 -19.83 16.49
CA ARG A 13 -24.06 -20.78 17.08
C ARG A 13 -22.71 -20.82 16.40
N VAL A 14 -22.43 -19.82 15.56
CA VAL A 14 -21.17 -19.74 14.82
C VAL A 14 -19.98 -19.56 15.79
N HIS A 15 -18.94 -20.36 15.63
CA HIS A 15 -17.71 -20.36 16.44
C HIS A 15 -17.96 -20.56 17.94
N ASN A 16 -17.85 -19.49 18.74
CA ASN A 16 -18.04 -19.52 20.18
C ASN A 16 -19.41 -19.01 20.65
N LEU A 17 -20.30 -18.62 19.74
CA LEU A 17 -21.64 -18.16 20.08
C LEU A 17 -22.46 -19.29 20.65
N LYS A 18 -23.21 -19.00 21.73
CA LYS A 18 -23.94 -19.99 22.53
C LYS A 18 -25.45 -19.96 22.30
N ASN A 19 -25.88 -20.18 21.05
CA ASN A 19 -27.28 -20.19 20.67
C ASN A 19 -27.98 -18.89 21.08
N ILE A 20 -27.39 -17.74 20.62
CA ILE A 20 -27.85 -16.42 21.04
C ILE A 20 -28.94 -15.85 20.12
N ASP A 21 -29.84 -15.10 20.75
CA ASP A 21 -30.83 -14.29 20.06
C ASP A 21 -30.48 -12.82 20.18
N VAL A 22 -30.53 -12.09 19.07
CA VAL A 22 -30.14 -10.67 19.00
C VAL A 22 -31.17 -9.87 18.19
N GLU A 23 -31.57 -8.73 18.72
CA GLU A 23 -32.42 -7.75 18.03
C GLU A 23 -31.64 -6.48 17.75
N ILE A 24 -31.64 -6.00 16.52
CA ILE A 24 -30.97 -4.77 16.08
C ILE A 24 -31.99 -3.89 15.39
N PRO A 25 -32.23 -2.64 15.87
CA PRO A 25 -33.12 -1.71 15.18
C PRO A 25 -32.60 -1.37 13.79
N ARG A 26 -33.50 -1.24 12.81
CA ARG A 26 -33.15 -0.72 11.48
C ARG A 26 -32.99 0.80 11.55
N ASP A 27 -32.34 1.37 10.53
CA ASP A 27 -32.09 2.81 10.39
C ASP A 27 -31.45 3.40 11.66
N SER A 28 -30.53 2.65 12.25
CA SER A 28 -29.85 2.97 13.50
C SER A 28 -28.34 2.72 13.40
N LEU A 29 -27.59 3.41 14.24
CA LEU A 29 -26.17 3.14 14.51
C LEU A 29 -26.08 2.15 15.71
N THR A 30 -25.77 0.92 15.43
CA THR A 30 -25.62 -0.14 16.45
C THR A 30 -24.16 -0.46 16.67
N VAL A 31 -23.70 -0.44 17.91
CA VAL A 31 -22.35 -0.85 18.30
C VAL A 31 -22.40 -2.24 18.92
N ILE A 32 -21.61 -3.18 18.35
CA ILE A 32 -21.36 -4.50 18.93
C ILE A 32 -20.02 -4.44 19.67
N THR A 33 -20.05 -4.61 20.99
CA THR A 33 -18.88 -4.50 21.88
C THR A 33 -18.69 -5.75 22.75
N GLY A 34 -17.66 -5.75 23.59
CA GLY A 34 -17.30 -6.85 24.51
C GLY A 34 -15.82 -7.21 24.46
N LEU A 35 -15.36 -8.08 25.32
CA LEU A 35 -13.96 -8.49 25.42
C LEU A 35 -13.40 -9.05 24.09
N SER A 36 -12.09 -8.95 23.88
CA SER A 36 -11.43 -9.60 22.74
C SER A 36 -11.68 -11.11 22.76
N GLY A 37 -12.12 -11.68 21.60
CA GLY A 37 -12.49 -13.09 21.51
C GLY A 37 -13.81 -13.47 22.17
N SER A 38 -14.70 -12.52 22.53
CA SER A 38 -16.02 -12.80 23.08
C SER A 38 -17.02 -13.33 22.04
N GLY A 39 -16.81 -13.07 20.73
CA GLY A 39 -17.70 -13.52 19.65
C GLY A 39 -18.31 -12.38 18.82
N LYS A 40 -17.86 -11.14 18.98
CA LYS A 40 -18.35 -9.96 18.26
C LYS A 40 -18.29 -10.13 16.73
N SER A 41 -17.11 -10.45 16.22
CA SER A 41 -16.89 -10.63 14.77
C SER A 41 -17.65 -11.86 14.26
N SER A 42 -17.78 -12.90 15.08
CA SER A 42 -18.61 -14.08 14.76
C SER A 42 -20.08 -13.72 14.57
N LEU A 43 -20.62 -12.80 15.37
CA LEU A 43 -22.01 -12.31 15.18
C LEU A 43 -22.10 -11.38 13.95
N ALA A 44 -21.23 -10.36 13.87
CA ALA A 44 -21.32 -9.31 12.85
C ALA A 44 -20.99 -9.85 11.45
N PHE A 45 -19.82 -10.50 11.29
CA PHE A 45 -19.30 -10.92 9.99
C PHE A 45 -19.65 -12.36 9.64
N ASP A 46 -19.39 -13.32 10.54
CA ASP A 46 -19.56 -14.73 10.23
C ASP A 46 -21.04 -15.19 10.31
N THR A 47 -21.93 -14.37 10.89
CA THR A 47 -23.37 -14.64 10.98
C THR A 47 -24.19 -13.67 10.15
N ILE A 48 -24.24 -12.38 10.50
CA ILE A 48 -25.15 -11.40 9.86
C ILE A 48 -24.71 -11.09 8.44
N PHE A 49 -23.41 -10.73 8.26
CA PHE A 49 -22.89 -10.44 6.93
C PHE A 49 -22.91 -11.67 6.03
N ALA A 50 -22.45 -12.82 6.52
CA ALA A 50 -22.39 -14.06 5.74
C ALA A 50 -23.77 -14.47 5.23
N GLU A 51 -24.82 -14.38 6.05
CA GLU A 51 -26.20 -14.71 5.64
C GLU A 51 -26.74 -13.67 4.66
N GLY A 52 -26.48 -12.38 4.86
CA GLY A 52 -26.89 -11.32 3.94
C GLY A 52 -26.23 -11.48 2.55
N GLN A 53 -24.94 -11.77 2.52
CA GLN A 53 -24.18 -12.02 1.28
C GLN A 53 -24.68 -13.30 0.58
N ARG A 54 -24.93 -14.38 1.33
CA ARG A 54 -25.48 -15.63 0.81
C ARG A 54 -26.82 -15.39 0.10
N ARG A 55 -27.75 -14.66 0.73
CA ARG A 55 -29.06 -14.31 0.15
C ARG A 55 -28.90 -13.47 -1.11
N TYR A 56 -27.98 -12.52 -1.13
CA TYR A 56 -27.70 -11.71 -2.30
C TYR A 56 -27.21 -12.57 -3.48
N ILE A 57 -26.27 -13.49 -3.22
CA ILE A 57 -25.77 -14.42 -4.25
C ILE A 57 -26.87 -15.37 -4.75
N GLU A 58 -27.82 -15.76 -3.91
CA GLU A 58 -28.96 -16.61 -4.33
C GLU A 58 -29.87 -15.93 -5.36
N THR A 59 -29.87 -14.60 -5.44
CA THR A 59 -30.62 -13.85 -6.46
C THR A 59 -30.00 -13.93 -7.86
N PHE A 60 -28.75 -14.37 -7.96
CA PHE A 60 -28.05 -14.47 -9.24
C PHE A 60 -28.49 -15.69 -10.05
N SER A 61 -28.24 -15.66 -11.36
CA SER A 61 -28.48 -16.79 -12.25
C SER A 61 -27.70 -18.03 -11.83
N ALA A 62 -28.18 -19.22 -12.17
CA ALA A 62 -27.51 -20.49 -11.86
C ALA A 62 -26.06 -20.53 -12.39
N TYR A 63 -25.83 -19.92 -13.56
CA TYR A 63 -24.48 -19.79 -14.15
C TYR A 63 -23.56 -18.94 -13.27
N ALA A 64 -24.01 -17.78 -12.83
CA ALA A 64 -23.22 -16.89 -11.96
C ALA A 64 -22.95 -17.54 -10.58
N ARG A 65 -23.94 -18.24 -10.02
CA ARG A 65 -23.76 -18.97 -8.74
C ARG A 65 -22.72 -20.09 -8.84
N ASN A 66 -22.67 -20.83 -9.94
CA ASN A 66 -21.65 -21.86 -10.16
C ASN A 66 -20.23 -21.26 -10.26
N PHE A 67 -20.12 -20.01 -10.73
CA PHE A 67 -18.84 -19.30 -10.84
C PHE A 67 -18.38 -18.71 -9.49
N LEU A 68 -19.34 -18.24 -8.68
CA LEU A 68 -19.09 -17.62 -7.38
C LEU A 68 -18.93 -18.63 -6.22
N GLY A 69 -19.31 -19.90 -6.47
CA GLY A 69 -19.32 -20.96 -5.46
C GLY A 69 -20.57 -20.94 -4.57
N ASN A 70 -20.89 -22.08 -3.98
CA ASN A 70 -21.97 -22.18 -2.98
C ASN A 70 -21.42 -21.69 -1.63
N MET A 71 -21.97 -20.60 -1.11
CA MET A 71 -21.70 -20.19 0.27
C MET A 71 -22.45 -21.09 1.24
N GLU A 72 -21.73 -21.61 2.23
CA GLU A 72 -22.35 -22.34 3.32
C GLU A 72 -23.23 -21.39 4.16
N ARG A 73 -24.39 -21.89 4.56
CA ARG A 73 -25.28 -21.16 5.47
C ARG A 73 -24.60 -21.09 6.85
N PRO A 74 -24.52 -19.90 7.48
CA PRO A 74 -24.04 -19.84 8.87
C PRO A 74 -24.92 -20.66 9.80
N ASP A 75 -24.35 -21.18 10.88
CA ASP A 75 -25.08 -21.95 11.89
C ASP A 75 -25.98 -21.02 12.72
N VAL A 76 -27.18 -20.80 12.20
CA VAL A 76 -28.20 -19.91 12.75
C VAL A 76 -29.58 -20.46 12.41
N ASP A 77 -30.52 -20.40 13.34
CA ASP A 77 -31.87 -20.88 13.07
C ASP A 77 -32.57 -20.01 12.05
N LYS A 78 -32.61 -18.70 12.24
CA LYS A 78 -33.30 -17.78 11.38
C LYS A 78 -32.74 -16.35 11.52
N ILE A 79 -32.67 -15.62 10.40
CA ILE A 79 -32.44 -14.16 10.40
C ILE A 79 -33.53 -13.49 9.56
N THR A 80 -34.17 -12.43 10.07
CA THR A 80 -35.14 -11.61 9.34
C THR A 80 -34.76 -10.14 9.37
N GLY A 81 -35.37 -9.34 8.48
CA GLY A 81 -35.14 -7.89 8.42
C GLY A 81 -33.83 -7.47 7.75
N LEU A 82 -33.08 -8.38 7.11
CA LEU A 82 -31.84 -8.03 6.42
C LEU A 82 -32.14 -7.24 5.15
N SER A 83 -31.49 -6.09 5.04
CA SER A 83 -31.29 -5.33 3.78
C SER A 83 -30.05 -5.86 3.03
N PRO A 84 -29.80 -5.43 1.77
CA PRO A 84 -28.49 -5.68 1.12
C PRO A 84 -27.35 -5.28 2.02
N VAL A 85 -26.33 -6.13 2.16
CA VAL A 85 -25.26 -5.96 3.14
C VAL A 85 -23.94 -5.58 2.49
N ILE A 86 -23.25 -4.59 3.07
CA ILE A 86 -21.90 -4.16 2.66
C ILE A 86 -20.98 -4.23 3.88
N SER A 87 -19.87 -4.94 3.75
CA SER A 87 -18.83 -5.04 4.77
C SER A 87 -17.65 -4.13 4.46
N ILE A 88 -17.19 -3.40 5.47
CA ILE A 88 -16.00 -2.54 5.39
C ILE A 88 -14.98 -3.03 6.43
N GLU A 89 -14.15 -3.99 6.01
CA GLU A 89 -13.12 -4.60 6.85
C GLU A 89 -11.77 -3.89 6.69
N GLN A 90 -10.88 -4.08 7.68
CA GLN A 90 -9.53 -3.50 7.68
C GLN A 90 -8.55 -4.19 6.73
N LYS A 91 -8.84 -5.39 6.26
CA LYS A 91 -7.90 -6.15 5.44
C LYS A 91 -7.61 -5.43 4.12
N THR A 92 -6.38 -5.00 3.93
CA THR A 92 -5.86 -4.48 2.67
C THR A 92 -5.70 -5.63 1.70
N THR A 93 -6.69 -5.87 0.85
CA THR A 93 -6.64 -6.96 -0.13
C THR A 93 -5.93 -6.56 -1.41
N ASN A 94 -5.76 -5.26 -1.67
CA ASN A 94 -5.25 -4.79 -2.95
C ASN A 94 -3.73 -4.53 -2.91
N LYS A 95 -2.94 -5.50 -3.35
CA LYS A 95 -1.49 -5.39 -3.54
C LYS A 95 -1.09 -4.90 -4.94
N ASN A 96 -2.06 -4.53 -5.77
CA ASN A 96 -1.80 -4.08 -7.12
C ASN A 96 -1.05 -2.73 -7.08
N PRO A 97 0.18 -2.63 -7.63
CA PRO A 97 0.96 -1.39 -7.63
C PRO A 97 0.33 -0.27 -8.48
N ARG A 98 -0.67 -0.59 -9.29
CA ARG A 98 -1.42 0.37 -10.11
C ARG A 98 -2.65 0.94 -9.41
N SER A 99 -3.06 0.37 -8.28
CA SER A 99 -4.16 0.89 -7.49
C SER A 99 -3.70 2.07 -6.64
N THR A 100 -4.39 3.18 -6.73
CA THR A 100 -4.12 4.42 -5.97
C THR A 100 -5.38 4.91 -5.26
N VAL A 101 -5.23 5.83 -4.32
CA VAL A 101 -6.37 6.50 -3.67
C VAL A 101 -7.33 7.04 -4.74
N GLY A 102 -6.83 7.78 -5.73
CA GLY A 102 -7.65 8.37 -6.79
C GLY A 102 -8.41 7.36 -7.64
N THR A 103 -7.81 6.18 -7.93
CA THR A 103 -8.50 5.13 -8.69
C THR A 103 -9.52 4.35 -7.85
N THR A 104 -9.25 4.19 -6.55
CA THR A 104 -10.17 3.49 -5.64
C THR A 104 -11.40 4.33 -5.31
N THR A 105 -11.26 5.65 -5.27
CA THR A 105 -12.35 6.61 -5.02
C THR A 105 -13.04 7.10 -6.29
N GLU A 106 -12.59 6.64 -7.47
CA GLU A 106 -13.04 7.09 -8.79
C GLU A 106 -12.77 8.59 -9.07
N ILE A 107 -12.17 9.34 -8.15
CA ILE A 107 -11.84 10.76 -8.33
C ILE A 107 -10.92 10.95 -9.54
N TYR A 108 -9.96 10.03 -9.74
CA TYR A 108 -9.04 10.08 -10.88
C TYR A 108 -9.76 9.90 -12.22
N ASP A 109 -10.88 9.17 -12.28
CA ASP A 109 -11.68 9.00 -13.49
C ASP A 109 -12.40 10.29 -13.88
N TYR A 110 -12.91 11.03 -12.91
CA TYR A 110 -13.46 12.37 -13.14
C TYR A 110 -12.37 13.39 -13.51
N LEU A 111 -11.18 13.32 -12.92
CA LEU A 111 -10.06 14.17 -13.35
C LEU A 111 -9.65 13.90 -14.79
N ARG A 112 -9.56 12.65 -15.21
CA ARG A 112 -9.29 12.30 -16.61
C ARG A 112 -10.34 12.87 -17.57
N LEU A 113 -11.61 12.81 -17.18
CA LEU A 113 -12.69 13.41 -17.95
C LEU A 113 -12.57 14.94 -17.99
N LEU A 114 -12.27 15.57 -16.87
CA LEU A 114 -12.06 17.01 -16.77
C LEU A 114 -10.93 17.48 -17.69
N TYR A 115 -9.77 16.82 -17.66
CA TYR A 115 -8.63 17.15 -18.52
C TYR A 115 -8.90 16.91 -20.00
N ALA A 116 -9.65 15.87 -20.33
CA ALA A 116 -10.06 15.61 -21.72
C ALA A 116 -11.04 16.65 -22.26
N ARG A 117 -11.86 17.27 -21.41
CA ARG A 117 -12.90 18.23 -21.84
C ARG A 117 -12.49 19.71 -21.71
N ALA A 118 -11.75 20.03 -20.65
CA ALA A 118 -11.38 21.42 -20.33
C ALA A 118 -9.88 21.72 -20.42
N GLY A 119 -9.01 20.71 -20.54
CA GLY A 119 -7.58 20.87 -20.61
C GLY A 119 -7.13 21.70 -21.81
N THR A 120 -6.08 22.49 -21.61
CA THR A 120 -5.39 23.24 -22.68
C THR A 120 -4.07 22.54 -22.97
N ALA A 121 -3.82 22.23 -24.24
CA ALA A 121 -2.62 21.53 -24.68
C ALA A 121 -1.46 22.49 -24.87
N TYR A 122 -0.30 22.15 -24.37
CA TYR A 122 0.96 22.85 -24.58
C TYR A 122 1.97 21.92 -25.26
N SER A 123 2.90 22.48 -26.01
CA SER A 123 3.98 21.69 -26.60
C SER A 123 5.02 21.36 -25.55
N TYR A 124 5.40 20.07 -25.44
CA TYR A 124 6.49 19.67 -24.52
C TYR A 124 7.88 20.13 -24.97
N GLN A 125 8.03 20.65 -26.20
CA GLN A 125 9.30 21.16 -26.70
C GLN A 125 9.41 22.68 -26.61
N SER A 126 8.40 23.42 -27.10
CA SER A 126 8.40 24.88 -27.10
C SER A 126 7.77 25.50 -25.85
N GLY A 127 6.88 24.76 -25.15
CA GLY A 127 6.07 25.31 -24.07
C GLY A 127 4.88 26.17 -24.52
N GLU A 128 4.73 26.41 -25.84
CA GLU A 128 3.66 27.21 -26.40
C GLU A 128 2.33 26.46 -26.44
N GLU A 129 1.23 27.21 -26.39
CA GLU A 129 -0.12 26.65 -26.50
C GLU A 129 -0.33 26.07 -27.90
N MET A 130 -0.86 24.87 -27.95
CA MET A 130 -1.15 24.20 -29.21
C MET A 130 -2.47 24.70 -29.82
N MET A 131 -2.43 24.94 -31.12
CA MET A 131 -3.58 25.46 -31.83
C MET A 131 -4.27 24.40 -32.67
N LYS A 132 -5.58 24.50 -32.75
CA LYS A 132 -6.44 23.68 -33.60
C LYS A 132 -7.38 24.61 -34.38
N TYR A 133 -7.44 24.46 -35.68
CA TYR A 133 -8.26 25.31 -36.56
C TYR A 133 -9.33 24.46 -37.27
N THR A 134 -10.54 25.00 -37.42
CA THR A 134 -11.51 24.47 -38.35
C THR A 134 -11.17 24.91 -39.79
N GLU A 135 -11.68 24.18 -40.77
CA GLU A 135 -11.49 24.61 -42.19
C GLU A 135 -11.98 26.03 -42.42
N GLU A 136 -13.11 26.41 -41.85
CA GLU A 136 -13.71 27.72 -41.96
C GLU A 136 -12.79 28.80 -41.40
N GLN A 137 -12.29 28.58 -40.18
CA GLN A 137 -11.32 29.49 -39.56
C GLN A 137 -10.07 29.68 -40.41
N VAL A 138 -9.55 28.61 -41.03
CA VAL A 138 -8.38 28.70 -41.90
C VAL A 138 -8.70 29.52 -43.16
N ILE A 139 -9.87 29.35 -43.73
CA ILE A 139 -10.33 30.10 -44.90
C ILE A 139 -10.44 31.59 -44.54
N ASP A 140 -11.11 31.92 -43.44
CA ASP A 140 -11.27 33.30 -42.98
C ASP A 140 -9.93 33.95 -42.69
N MET A 141 -8.97 33.25 -42.10
CA MET A 141 -7.61 33.75 -41.86
C MET A 141 -6.82 33.95 -43.14
N ILE A 142 -6.99 33.06 -44.13
CA ILE A 142 -6.34 33.25 -45.45
C ILE A 142 -6.92 34.47 -46.14
N LEU A 143 -8.22 34.66 -46.14
CA LEU A 143 -8.90 35.80 -46.74
C LEU A 143 -8.51 37.12 -46.06
N SER A 144 -8.34 37.13 -44.73
CA SER A 144 -7.97 38.35 -43.98
C SER A 144 -6.47 38.67 -44.05
N ASP A 145 -5.59 37.69 -43.75
CA ASP A 145 -4.14 37.92 -43.55
C ASP A 145 -3.39 38.09 -44.90
N TYR A 146 -3.92 37.49 -45.99
CA TYR A 146 -3.27 37.43 -47.28
C TYR A 146 -4.03 38.18 -48.39
N LYS A 147 -5.02 39.01 -48.05
CA LYS A 147 -5.79 39.80 -49.05
C LYS A 147 -4.87 40.56 -49.99
N GLY A 148 -5.03 40.32 -51.29
CA GLY A 148 -4.21 40.94 -52.37
C GLY A 148 -2.83 40.32 -52.56
N LYS A 149 -2.38 39.37 -51.75
CA LYS A 149 -1.08 38.72 -51.84
C LYS A 149 -1.14 37.43 -52.66
N ALA A 150 -0.04 37.14 -53.35
CA ALA A 150 0.14 35.86 -54.03
C ALA A 150 0.64 34.80 -53.02
N ILE A 151 -0.09 33.70 -52.92
CA ILE A 151 0.22 32.60 -52.00
C ILE A 151 0.30 31.25 -52.71
N PHE A 152 1.02 30.33 -52.08
CA PHE A 152 0.98 28.90 -52.37
C PHE A 152 0.27 28.18 -51.24
N LEU A 153 -0.70 27.36 -51.60
CA LEU A 153 -1.32 26.41 -50.67
C LEU A 153 -0.60 25.07 -50.78
N LEU A 154 -0.02 24.61 -49.69
CA LEU A 154 0.84 23.44 -49.62
C LEU A 154 0.23 22.35 -48.71
N ALA A 155 0.37 21.10 -49.11
CA ALA A 155 0.03 19.93 -48.31
C ALA A 155 1.33 19.26 -47.83
N PRO A 156 1.64 19.20 -46.52
CA PRO A 156 2.82 18.50 -46.04
C PRO A 156 2.62 16.98 -46.10
N LEU A 157 3.55 16.33 -46.85
CA LEU A 157 3.53 14.87 -47.07
C LEU A 157 4.61 14.14 -46.27
N VAL A 158 5.80 14.77 -46.14
CA VAL A 158 6.94 14.24 -45.38
C VAL A 158 7.53 15.35 -44.55
N ARG A 159 7.81 15.06 -43.26
CA ARG A 159 8.46 16.00 -42.33
C ARG A 159 9.62 15.31 -41.63
N GLN A 160 10.81 15.88 -41.77
CA GLN A 160 12.06 15.50 -41.09
C GLN A 160 12.33 13.97 -41.13
N ARG A 161 12.10 13.32 -42.29
CA ARG A 161 12.34 11.89 -42.45
C ARG A 161 13.34 11.59 -43.55
N LYS A 162 14.19 10.61 -43.33
CA LYS A 162 15.13 10.07 -44.32
C LYS A 162 14.40 9.22 -45.35
N GLY A 163 14.81 9.28 -46.60
CA GLY A 163 14.27 8.46 -47.68
C GLY A 163 14.55 9.03 -49.06
N HIS A 164 14.45 8.24 -50.10
CA HIS A 164 14.64 8.70 -51.48
C HIS A 164 13.34 9.12 -52.19
N TYR A 165 12.20 8.85 -51.66
CA TYR A 165 10.82 9.26 -51.97
C TYR A 165 10.42 9.24 -53.47
N ARG A 166 11.09 8.43 -54.28
CA ARG A 166 10.78 8.33 -55.72
C ARG A 166 9.32 7.92 -55.98
N GLU A 167 8.82 6.96 -55.27
CA GLU A 167 7.43 6.51 -55.45
C GLU A 167 6.41 7.59 -55.05
N LEU A 168 6.74 8.39 -54.05
CA LEU A 168 5.91 9.52 -53.61
C LEU A 168 5.80 10.56 -54.73
N PHE A 169 6.92 10.99 -55.31
CA PHE A 169 6.90 11.95 -56.41
C PHE A 169 6.15 11.41 -57.63
N GLU A 170 6.33 10.17 -58.00
CA GLU A 170 5.56 9.54 -59.07
C GLU A 170 4.06 9.47 -58.75
N SER A 171 3.67 9.17 -57.51
CA SER A 171 2.28 9.21 -57.07
C SER A 171 1.69 10.64 -57.17
N MET A 172 2.45 11.66 -56.74
CA MET A 172 2.04 13.06 -56.81
C MET A 172 1.81 13.46 -58.30
N ARG A 173 2.70 13.09 -59.18
CA ARG A 173 2.59 13.33 -60.61
C ARG A 173 1.34 12.69 -61.23
N ARG A 174 1.03 11.42 -60.87
CA ARG A 174 -0.16 10.74 -61.33
C ARG A 174 -1.45 11.40 -60.82
N LYS A 175 -1.43 12.03 -59.65
CA LYS A 175 -2.53 12.81 -59.07
C LYS A 175 -2.66 14.21 -59.65
N GLY A 176 -1.75 14.63 -60.59
CA GLY A 176 -1.79 15.92 -61.28
C GLY A 176 -1.09 17.05 -60.61
N TYR A 177 -0.27 16.82 -59.55
CA TYR A 177 0.55 17.85 -58.95
C TYR A 177 1.75 18.14 -59.83
N LEU A 178 1.95 19.43 -60.19
CA LEU A 178 3.05 19.90 -61.02
C LEU A 178 4.28 20.32 -60.24
N TYR A 179 4.06 20.79 -59.02
CA TYR A 179 5.12 21.39 -58.19
C TYR A 179 5.12 20.75 -56.80
N VAL A 180 6.32 20.67 -56.21
CA VAL A 180 6.60 20.25 -54.85
C VAL A 180 7.54 21.30 -54.21
N ARG A 181 7.31 21.56 -52.92
CA ARG A 181 8.29 22.26 -52.12
C ARG A 181 9.15 21.24 -51.41
N LEU A 182 10.43 21.18 -51.76
CA LEU A 182 11.42 20.25 -51.22
C LEU A 182 12.45 21.06 -50.42
N ASP A 183 12.56 20.81 -49.13
CA ASP A 183 13.52 21.47 -48.24
C ASP A 183 13.50 22.99 -48.35
N GLY A 184 12.31 23.58 -48.48
CA GLY A 184 12.07 24.99 -48.58
C GLY A 184 12.06 25.57 -50.02
N ASN A 185 12.47 24.79 -51.03
CA ASN A 185 12.52 25.22 -52.43
C ASN A 185 11.36 24.63 -53.23
N ILE A 186 10.65 25.46 -54.02
CA ILE A 186 9.61 25.03 -54.94
C ILE A 186 10.27 24.51 -56.21
N LEU A 187 10.07 23.24 -56.55
CA LEU A 187 10.61 22.53 -57.70
C LEU A 187 9.48 21.92 -58.56
N GLU A 188 9.69 21.78 -59.84
CA GLU A 188 8.82 21.02 -60.71
C GLU A 188 9.04 19.52 -60.53
N ILE A 189 7.97 18.73 -60.47
CA ILE A 189 8.07 17.30 -60.34
C ILE A 189 8.41 16.65 -61.66
N VAL A 190 9.68 16.27 -61.85
CA VAL A 190 10.16 15.60 -63.04
C VAL A 190 10.13 14.08 -62.92
N PRO A 191 10.05 13.32 -64.05
CA PRO A 191 10.12 11.88 -64.03
C PRO A 191 11.38 11.36 -63.33
N ASN A 192 11.24 10.32 -62.52
CA ASN A 192 12.31 9.72 -61.70
C ASN A 192 12.95 10.64 -60.67
N MET A 193 12.28 11.71 -60.26
CA MET A 193 12.73 12.59 -59.18
C MET A 193 12.95 11.77 -57.89
N LYS A 194 14.08 12.03 -57.16
CA LYS A 194 14.47 11.39 -55.94
C LYS A 194 15.26 12.32 -55.03
N THR A 195 15.24 12.07 -53.77
CA THR A 195 15.99 12.79 -52.71
C THR A 195 17.16 11.97 -52.20
N ASP A 196 18.06 12.60 -51.42
CA ASP A 196 19.18 11.91 -50.77
C ASP A 196 18.65 10.97 -49.64
N ARG A 197 18.90 9.70 -49.76
CA ARG A 197 18.41 8.67 -48.82
C ARG A 197 18.84 8.88 -47.36
N TYR A 198 19.97 9.53 -47.15
CA TYR A 198 20.62 9.64 -45.83
C TYR A 198 20.31 10.97 -45.13
N LYS A 199 19.71 11.92 -45.79
CA LYS A 199 19.32 13.23 -45.25
C LYS A 199 17.85 13.25 -44.83
N ASN A 200 17.51 14.08 -43.83
CA ASN A 200 16.13 14.35 -43.48
C ASN A 200 15.56 15.36 -44.49
N HIS A 201 14.37 15.08 -45.00
CA HIS A 201 13.67 15.90 -45.96
C HIS A 201 12.31 16.35 -45.46
N ASN A 202 11.92 17.55 -45.91
CA ASN A 202 10.57 18.10 -45.86
C ASN A 202 10.00 18.15 -47.27
N ILE A 203 8.85 17.51 -47.48
CA ILE A 203 8.23 17.45 -48.82
C ILE A 203 6.77 17.90 -48.68
N GLU A 204 6.44 19.01 -49.34
CA GLU A 204 5.07 19.53 -49.36
C GLU A 204 4.57 19.60 -50.80
N ALA A 205 3.38 19.06 -51.08
CA ALA A 205 2.72 19.17 -52.39
C ALA A 205 2.19 20.60 -52.58
N VAL A 206 2.45 21.24 -53.68
CA VAL A 206 1.82 22.50 -54.05
C VAL A 206 0.43 22.20 -54.58
N VAL A 207 -0.60 22.49 -53.81
CA VAL A 207 -2.01 22.21 -54.15
C VAL A 207 -2.58 23.30 -55.05
N ASP A 208 -2.31 24.58 -54.71
CA ASP A 208 -2.78 25.71 -55.50
C ASP A 208 -1.81 26.88 -55.41
N LYS A 209 -1.85 27.72 -56.40
CA LYS A 209 -1.13 29.00 -56.50
C LYS A 209 -2.12 30.06 -56.92
N LEU A 210 -2.40 31.02 -56.04
CA LEU A 210 -3.40 32.06 -56.29
C LEU A 210 -3.01 33.42 -55.69
N VAL A 211 -3.67 34.45 -56.17
CA VAL A 211 -3.67 35.77 -55.50
C VAL A 211 -5.00 35.86 -54.76
N VAL A 212 -4.94 36.08 -53.44
CA VAL A 212 -6.14 36.06 -52.58
C VAL A 212 -7.03 37.25 -52.88
N LYS A 213 -8.25 36.99 -53.33
CA LYS A 213 -9.33 37.98 -53.55
C LYS A 213 -10.60 37.47 -52.89
N GLU A 214 -11.51 38.33 -52.50
CA GLU A 214 -12.81 37.94 -51.92
C GLU A 214 -13.64 37.13 -52.89
N GLU A 215 -13.53 37.36 -54.21
CA GLU A 215 -14.21 36.61 -55.25
C GLU A 215 -13.74 35.14 -55.39
N ASP A 216 -12.57 34.82 -54.85
CA ASP A 216 -11.95 33.50 -54.96
C ASP A 216 -12.24 32.57 -53.72
N GLU A 217 -13.16 32.93 -52.83
CA GLU A 217 -13.47 32.19 -51.61
C GLU A 217 -13.79 30.70 -51.86
N GLU A 218 -14.59 30.45 -52.85
CA GLU A 218 -14.99 29.04 -53.19
C GLU A 218 -13.82 28.21 -53.74
N ARG A 219 -12.90 28.84 -54.47
CA ARG A 219 -11.64 28.22 -54.91
C ARG A 219 -10.73 27.92 -53.73
N ILE A 220 -10.54 28.91 -52.83
CA ILE A 220 -9.75 28.74 -51.62
C ILE A 220 -10.31 27.63 -50.75
N ARG A 221 -11.61 27.55 -50.56
CA ARG A 221 -12.33 26.50 -49.85
C ARG A 221 -11.99 25.12 -50.40
N LYS A 222 -12.08 24.92 -51.72
CA LYS A 222 -11.76 23.66 -52.39
C LYS A 222 -10.30 23.28 -52.27
N SER A 223 -9.41 24.27 -52.40
CA SER A 223 -7.95 24.10 -52.33
C SER A 223 -7.50 23.78 -50.91
N VAL A 224 -8.04 24.46 -49.89
CA VAL A 224 -7.79 24.17 -48.47
C VAL A 224 -8.28 22.78 -48.11
N ALA A 225 -9.50 22.41 -48.49
CA ALA A 225 -10.04 21.07 -48.26
C ALA A 225 -9.16 19.98 -48.91
N THR A 226 -8.69 20.22 -50.13
CA THR A 226 -7.78 19.31 -50.84
C THR A 226 -6.43 19.19 -50.15
N ALA A 227 -5.85 20.35 -49.75
CA ALA A 227 -4.58 20.40 -49.05
C ALA A 227 -4.64 19.67 -47.69
N MET A 228 -5.71 19.88 -46.91
CA MET A 228 -5.92 19.21 -45.63
C MET A 228 -6.15 17.69 -45.81
N LYS A 229 -6.87 17.28 -46.85
CA LYS A 229 -7.07 15.84 -47.14
C LYS A 229 -5.76 15.15 -47.49
N GLN A 230 -4.87 15.79 -48.28
CA GLN A 230 -3.57 15.20 -48.62
C GLN A 230 -2.53 15.32 -47.50
N GLY A 231 -2.56 16.43 -46.75
CA GLY A 231 -1.65 16.72 -45.63
C GLY A 231 -2.10 16.16 -44.29
N ASP A 232 -2.99 15.15 -44.27
CA ASP A 232 -3.47 14.51 -43.02
C ASP A 232 -4.02 15.54 -42.01
N GLY A 233 -4.88 16.45 -42.48
CA GLY A 233 -5.51 17.51 -41.67
C GLY A 233 -4.68 18.80 -41.55
N MET A 234 -3.58 18.91 -42.25
CA MET A 234 -2.72 20.08 -42.22
C MET A 234 -2.68 20.80 -43.60
N VAL A 235 -2.60 22.11 -43.57
CA VAL A 235 -2.32 22.97 -44.74
C VAL A 235 -1.29 24.00 -44.37
N MET A 236 -0.39 24.29 -45.28
CA MET A 236 0.61 25.35 -45.11
C MET A 236 0.35 26.46 -46.16
N VAL A 237 0.47 27.68 -45.73
CA VAL A 237 0.31 28.87 -46.57
C VAL A 237 1.67 29.57 -46.68
N LEU A 238 2.19 29.67 -47.90
CA LEU A 238 3.46 30.33 -48.19
C LEU A 238 3.18 31.57 -49.05
N GLU A 239 3.52 32.77 -48.56
CA GLU A 239 3.49 33.99 -49.35
C GLU A 239 4.63 33.99 -50.40
N LYS A 240 4.35 34.38 -51.61
CA LYS A 240 5.35 34.43 -52.68
C LYS A 240 6.52 35.36 -52.30
N GLY A 241 7.70 34.79 -52.15
CA GLY A 241 8.90 35.51 -51.74
C GLY A 241 9.24 35.35 -50.24
N ALA A 242 8.35 34.79 -49.43
CA ALA A 242 8.65 34.42 -48.05
C ALA A 242 9.46 33.11 -48.01
N LYS A 243 10.33 32.96 -47.02
CA LYS A 243 11.09 31.74 -46.77
C LYS A 243 10.30 30.73 -45.94
N GLU A 244 9.45 31.21 -45.04
CA GLU A 244 8.71 30.40 -44.08
C GLU A 244 7.23 30.33 -44.47
N ALA A 245 6.64 29.14 -44.31
CA ALA A 245 5.22 28.92 -44.53
C ALA A 245 4.48 28.84 -43.19
N LYS A 246 3.36 29.51 -43.05
CA LYS A 246 2.48 29.42 -41.89
C LYS A 246 1.65 28.13 -41.97
N THR A 247 1.68 27.33 -40.93
CA THR A 247 0.99 26.02 -40.90
C THR A 247 -0.29 26.16 -40.13
N TYR A 248 -1.37 25.54 -40.64
CA TYR A 248 -2.67 25.40 -39.99
C TYR A 248 -3.03 23.92 -39.93
N SER A 249 -3.62 23.48 -38.83
CA SER A 249 -3.95 22.07 -38.63
C SER A 249 -5.33 21.91 -38.01
N LYS A 250 -6.04 20.87 -38.42
CA LYS A 250 -7.26 20.38 -37.77
C LYS A 250 -6.95 19.62 -36.46
N ARG A 251 -5.70 19.21 -36.27
CA ARG A 251 -5.22 18.57 -35.04
C ARG A 251 -4.55 19.60 -34.15
N LEU A 252 -4.50 19.34 -32.87
CA LEU A 252 -3.71 20.11 -31.92
C LEU A 252 -2.24 20.09 -32.35
N MET A 253 -1.69 21.23 -32.70
CA MET A 253 -0.34 21.34 -33.25
C MET A 253 0.38 22.58 -32.71
N ASP A 254 1.64 22.36 -32.37
CA ASP A 254 2.57 23.43 -32.04
C ASP A 254 2.92 24.20 -33.33
N PRO A 255 2.62 25.51 -33.42
CA PRO A 255 2.90 26.29 -34.61
C PRO A 255 4.41 26.46 -34.88
N VAL A 256 5.28 26.35 -33.87
CA VAL A 256 6.73 26.52 -33.96
C VAL A 256 7.44 25.25 -34.38
N THR A 257 7.19 24.14 -33.65
CA THR A 257 7.90 22.86 -33.86
C THR A 257 7.18 21.92 -34.81
N GLY A 258 5.89 22.15 -35.05
CA GLY A 258 5.04 21.30 -35.87
C GLY A 258 4.71 19.97 -35.26
N ILE A 259 4.95 19.77 -33.94
CA ILE A 259 4.50 18.59 -33.19
C ILE A 259 2.99 18.63 -33.10
N ALA A 260 2.34 17.51 -33.41
CA ALA A 260 0.88 17.37 -33.30
C ALA A 260 0.49 16.31 -32.29
N TYR A 261 -0.50 16.63 -31.47
CA TYR A 261 -1.14 15.68 -30.54
C TYR A 261 -2.45 15.16 -31.12
N GLN A 262 -2.85 14.01 -30.63
CA GLN A 262 -4.19 13.50 -30.86
C GLN A 262 -5.21 14.32 -30.05
N ASP A 263 -6.48 14.30 -30.48
CA ASP A 263 -7.55 14.93 -29.71
C ASP A 263 -7.65 14.29 -28.33
N PRO A 264 -7.77 15.08 -27.25
CA PRO A 264 -7.73 14.57 -25.91
C PRO A 264 -8.91 13.67 -25.60
N ALA A 265 -8.62 12.43 -25.22
CA ALA A 265 -9.57 11.45 -24.75
C ALA A 265 -9.22 11.01 -23.31
N PRO A 266 -10.20 10.61 -22.47
CA PRO A 266 -9.92 10.20 -21.08
C PRO A 266 -8.84 9.12 -20.95
N ASN A 267 -8.69 8.22 -21.90
CA ASN A 267 -7.67 7.17 -21.91
C ASN A 267 -6.25 7.72 -22.03
N MET A 268 -6.08 8.87 -22.68
CA MET A 268 -4.79 9.55 -22.80
C MET A 268 -4.24 10.04 -21.46
N PHE A 269 -5.09 10.25 -20.48
CA PHE A 269 -4.75 10.67 -19.11
C PHE A 269 -4.73 9.52 -18.11
N SER A 270 -4.81 8.27 -18.57
CA SER A 270 -4.78 7.08 -17.71
C SER A 270 -3.40 6.43 -17.73
N PHE A 271 -2.78 6.30 -16.56
CA PHE A 271 -1.54 5.54 -16.42
C PHE A 271 -1.76 4.02 -16.51
N ASN A 272 -3.01 3.55 -16.55
CA ASN A 272 -3.38 2.15 -16.76
C ASN A 272 -3.69 1.83 -18.24
N SER A 273 -3.77 2.86 -19.09
CA SER A 273 -3.97 2.71 -20.53
C SER A 273 -2.64 2.82 -21.29
N PRO A 274 -2.40 1.99 -22.32
CA PRO A 274 -1.23 2.14 -23.19
C PRO A 274 -1.15 3.51 -23.89
N GLU A 275 -2.28 4.18 -24.09
CA GLU A 275 -2.38 5.49 -24.71
C GLU A 275 -1.79 6.60 -23.83
N GLY A 276 -1.96 6.51 -22.49
CA GLY A 276 -1.51 7.52 -21.53
C GLY A 276 -0.28 7.14 -20.73
N ALA A 277 -0.03 5.84 -20.52
CA ALA A 277 1.05 5.37 -19.69
C ALA A 277 2.44 5.73 -20.23
N CYS A 278 3.36 6.14 -19.37
CA CYS A 278 4.77 6.28 -19.71
C CYS A 278 5.32 4.99 -20.32
N PRO A 279 5.92 5.00 -21.51
CA PRO A 279 6.37 3.79 -22.18
C PRO A 279 7.48 3.05 -21.43
N HIS A 280 8.33 3.77 -20.71
CA HIS A 280 9.46 3.20 -19.98
C HIS A 280 9.00 2.43 -18.72
N CYS A 281 8.23 3.06 -17.83
CA CYS A 281 7.75 2.42 -16.60
C CYS A 281 6.36 1.76 -16.73
N LYS A 282 5.75 1.79 -17.91
CA LYS A 282 4.40 1.24 -18.19
C LYS A 282 3.35 1.70 -17.18
N GLY A 283 3.42 2.97 -16.76
CA GLY A 283 2.48 3.59 -15.83
C GLY A 283 2.75 3.31 -14.33
N LEU A 284 3.86 2.67 -13.99
CA LEU A 284 4.20 2.39 -12.58
C LEU A 284 4.85 3.59 -11.87
N GLY A 285 5.47 4.52 -12.60
CA GLY A 285 6.20 5.67 -12.07
C GLY A 285 7.58 5.31 -11.51
N LYS A 286 7.85 4.04 -11.32
CA LYS A 286 9.10 3.49 -10.77
C LYS A 286 9.59 2.36 -11.67
N VAL A 287 10.89 2.15 -11.68
CA VAL A 287 11.55 1.06 -12.40
C VAL A 287 12.50 0.34 -11.46
N ASN A 288 12.66 -0.95 -11.69
CA ASN A 288 13.63 -1.76 -11.00
C ASN A 288 14.96 -1.62 -11.72
N GLN A 289 16.00 -1.22 -11.00
CA GLN A 289 17.36 -1.10 -11.51
C GLN A 289 18.31 -1.87 -10.60
N ILE A 290 19.33 -2.50 -11.20
CA ILE A 290 20.39 -3.13 -10.44
C ILE A 290 21.19 -2.07 -9.72
N ASP A 291 21.31 -2.22 -8.40
CA ASP A 291 22.02 -1.27 -7.53
C ASP A 291 23.48 -1.69 -7.37
N ILE A 292 24.39 -0.93 -7.98
CA ILE A 292 25.82 -1.17 -7.92
C ILE A 292 26.34 -1.26 -6.47
N LYS A 293 25.76 -0.48 -5.55
CA LYS A 293 26.13 -0.54 -4.12
C LYS A 293 25.71 -1.85 -3.44
N LYS A 294 24.69 -2.53 -3.99
CA LYS A 294 24.31 -3.87 -3.54
C LYS A 294 25.12 -4.97 -4.24
N VAL A 295 25.54 -4.72 -5.45
CA VAL A 295 26.45 -5.63 -6.21
C VAL A 295 27.84 -5.60 -5.60
N ILE A 296 28.32 -4.42 -5.21
CA ILE A 296 29.62 -4.20 -4.53
C ILE A 296 29.35 -3.53 -3.19
N PRO A 297 29.00 -4.27 -2.13
CA PRO A 297 28.68 -3.70 -0.83
C PRO A 297 29.91 -3.22 -0.05
N ASN A 298 31.08 -3.75 -0.36
CA ASN A 298 32.35 -3.41 0.27
C ASN A 298 33.49 -3.47 -0.74
N ASP A 299 33.99 -2.33 -1.16
CA ASP A 299 35.07 -2.17 -2.13
C ASP A 299 36.47 -2.51 -1.58
N LYS A 300 36.61 -2.67 -0.26
CA LYS A 300 37.85 -3.10 0.39
C LYS A 300 38.10 -4.62 0.21
N LEU A 301 37.08 -5.39 -0.12
CA LEU A 301 37.20 -6.80 -0.41
C LEU A 301 37.67 -7.02 -1.85
N SER A 302 38.38 -8.11 -2.08
CA SER A 302 38.74 -8.58 -3.42
C SER A 302 37.59 -9.40 -4.03
N ILE A 303 37.63 -9.59 -5.35
CA ILE A 303 36.66 -10.48 -6.06
C ILE A 303 36.76 -11.90 -5.52
N HIS A 304 38.00 -12.36 -5.23
CA HIS A 304 38.25 -13.67 -4.63
C HIS A 304 37.58 -13.85 -3.26
N GLU A 305 37.54 -12.80 -2.44
CA GLU A 305 36.91 -12.81 -1.11
C GLU A 305 35.39 -12.60 -1.15
N GLY A 306 34.80 -12.36 -2.34
CA GLY A 306 33.38 -12.13 -2.53
C GLY A 306 32.98 -10.67 -2.55
N GLY A 307 33.88 -9.77 -2.94
CA GLY A 307 33.60 -8.34 -3.07
C GLY A 307 32.50 -8.02 -4.09
N ILE A 308 32.29 -8.88 -5.09
CA ILE A 308 31.10 -8.86 -5.96
C ILE A 308 30.06 -9.83 -5.39
N ALA A 309 29.11 -9.30 -4.65
CA ALA A 309 28.14 -10.06 -3.88
C ALA A 309 27.32 -11.09 -4.70
N PRO A 310 26.87 -10.83 -5.94
CA PRO A 310 26.21 -11.83 -6.78
C PRO A 310 27.07 -13.09 -7.07
N LEU A 311 28.37 -12.97 -7.18
CA LEU A 311 29.28 -14.09 -7.43
C LEU A 311 29.62 -14.85 -6.14
N GLY A 312 29.61 -14.16 -5.01
CA GLY A 312 30.08 -14.70 -3.73
C GLY A 312 31.59 -14.91 -3.73
N LYS A 313 32.09 -15.76 -2.82
CA LYS A 313 33.50 -16.12 -2.76
C LYS A 313 33.91 -16.93 -3.99
N TYR A 314 35.21 -16.86 -4.35
CA TYR A 314 35.77 -17.56 -5.48
C TYR A 314 35.33 -19.02 -5.54
N LYS A 315 34.92 -19.42 -6.73
CA LYS A 315 34.65 -20.81 -7.12
C LYS A 315 35.33 -21.08 -8.43
N ASN A 316 35.73 -22.36 -8.66
CA ASN A 316 36.32 -22.77 -9.91
C ASN A 316 35.22 -22.85 -11.00
N GLN A 317 34.79 -21.72 -11.53
CA GLN A 317 33.72 -21.57 -12.52
C GLN A 317 34.12 -20.58 -13.62
N MET A 318 33.55 -20.77 -14.80
CA MET A 318 33.87 -20.03 -16.01
C MET A 318 33.84 -18.51 -15.84
N ILE A 319 32.86 -17.97 -15.09
CA ILE A 319 32.73 -16.53 -14.89
C ILE A 319 33.93 -15.92 -14.14
N PHE A 320 34.52 -16.65 -13.19
CA PHE A 320 35.71 -16.18 -12.50
C PHE A 320 36.96 -16.22 -13.39
N TRP A 321 37.05 -17.21 -14.28
CA TRP A 321 38.13 -17.29 -15.24
C TRP A 321 38.06 -16.16 -16.30
N GLN A 322 36.85 -15.82 -16.71
CA GLN A 322 36.64 -14.70 -17.64
C GLN A 322 37.07 -13.37 -16.98
N ILE A 323 36.67 -13.13 -15.72
CA ILE A 323 37.04 -11.92 -14.98
C ILE A 323 38.57 -11.88 -14.71
N GLU A 324 39.19 -13.03 -14.42
CA GLU A 324 40.62 -13.14 -14.23
C GLU A 324 41.37 -12.72 -15.50
N SER A 325 40.96 -13.23 -16.63
CA SER A 325 41.54 -12.84 -17.93
C SER A 325 41.35 -11.39 -18.30
N LEU A 326 40.22 -10.78 -17.91
CA LEU A 326 40.02 -9.33 -18.06
C LEU A 326 40.98 -8.53 -17.18
N LEU A 327 41.15 -8.93 -15.92
CA LEU A 327 42.05 -8.25 -14.97
C LEU A 327 43.53 -8.38 -15.40
N GLU A 328 43.94 -9.52 -16.03
CA GLU A 328 45.29 -9.73 -16.55
C GLU A 328 45.69 -8.67 -17.62
N LYS A 329 44.73 -8.14 -18.38
CA LYS A 329 44.98 -7.04 -19.35
C LYS A 329 45.50 -5.77 -18.65
N TYR A 330 45.21 -5.61 -17.35
CA TYR A 330 45.56 -4.45 -16.53
C TYR A 330 46.66 -4.80 -15.50
N ASP A 331 47.36 -5.92 -15.64
CA ASP A 331 48.32 -6.43 -14.67
C ASP A 331 47.76 -6.65 -13.26
N LEU A 332 46.47 -7.03 -13.16
CA LEU A 332 45.74 -7.25 -11.91
C LEU A 332 45.30 -8.71 -11.80
N ASN A 333 44.86 -9.12 -10.61
CA ASN A 333 44.33 -10.43 -10.33
C ASN A 333 43.10 -10.43 -9.45
N LEU A 334 42.41 -11.56 -9.28
CA LEU A 334 41.18 -11.69 -8.47
C LEU A 334 41.37 -11.36 -6.99
N LYS A 335 42.60 -11.27 -6.47
CA LYS A 335 42.89 -10.93 -5.08
C LYS A 335 43.08 -9.42 -4.86
N THR A 336 43.12 -8.65 -5.93
CA THR A 336 43.17 -7.18 -5.85
C THR A 336 41.89 -6.64 -5.22
N PRO A 337 41.97 -5.79 -4.18
CA PRO A 337 40.78 -5.12 -3.64
C PRO A 337 40.06 -4.34 -4.73
N ILE A 338 38.72 -4.35 -4.70
CA ILE A 338 37.89 -3.69 -5.74
C ILE A 338 38.23 -2.20 -5.84
N ALA A 339 38.49 -1.53 -4.72
CA ALA A 339 38.92 -0.13 -4.71
C ALA A 339 40.23 0.14 -5.47
N GLY A 340 41.05 -0.87 -5.71
CA GLY A 340 42.31 -0.80 -6.46
C GLY A 340 42.15 -1.17 -7.97
N ILE A 341 40.95 -1.51 -8.42
CA ILE A 341 40.68 -1.85 -9.82
C ILE A 341 40.36 -0.56 -10.59
N PRO A 342 41.03 -0.27 -11.71
CA PRO A 342 40.72 0.89 -12.55
C PRO A 342 39.26 0.93 -13.01
N GLY A 343 38.72 2.13 -13.19
CA GLY A 343 37.30 2.31 -13.59
C GLY A 343 36.95 1.60 -14.89
N ASP A 344 37.83 1.62 -15.88
CA ASP A 344 37.62 0.96 -17.19
C ASP A 344 37.55 -0.55 -17.04
N ALA A 345 38.45 -1.14 -16.25
CA ALA A 345 38.41 -2.58 -15.97
C ALA A 345 37.15 -2.97 -15.19
N MET A 346 36.74 -2.16 -14.22
CA MET A 346 35.49 -2.38 -13.47
C MET A 346 34.25 -2.26 -14.37
N GLN A 347 34.27 -1.32 -15.33
CA GLN A 347 33.21 -1.18 -16.31
C GLN A 347 33.07 -2.41 -17.20
N GLU A 348 34.21 -2.96 -17.70
CA GLU A 348 34.19 -4.24 -18.45
C GLU A 348 33.67 -5.41 -17.60
N ILE A 349 34.07 -5.49 -16.33
CA ILE A 349 33.59 -6.55 -15.41
C ILE A 349 32.07 -6.43 -15.17
N LEU A 350 31.55 -5.23 -15.00
CA LEU A 350 30.14 -5.01 -14.69
C LEU A 350 29.25 -5.11 -15.93
N TYR A 351 29.65 -4.50 -17.05
CA TYR A 351 28.76 -4.33 -18.22
C TYR A 351 29.16 -5.16 -19.44
N GLY A 352 30.28 -5.91 -19.36
CA GLY A 352 30.74 -6.76 -20.44
C GLY A 352 31.87 -6.13 -21.26
N SER A 353 32.61 -6.99 -21.97
CA SER A 353 33.69 -6.59 -22.83
C SER A 353 33.28 -6.71 -24.30
N LEU A 354 33.70 -5.74 -25.12
CA LEU A 354 33.50 -5.77 -26.57
C LEU A 354 34.38 -6.83 -27.26
N GLU A 355 35.47 -7.20 -26.62
CA GLU A 355 36.41 -8.22 -27.12
C GLU A 355 36.13 -9.57 -26.49
N ASN A 356 36.39 -10.65 -27.23
CA ASN A 356 36.34 -11.99 -26.69
C ASN A 356 37.44 -12.18 -25.63
N VAL A 357 37.02 -12.76 -24.53
CA VAL A 357 37.92 -13.06 -23.41
C VAL A 357 38.62 -14.42 -23.65
N LYS A 358 39.93 -14.44 -23.48
CA LYS A 358 40.77 -15.66 -23.66
C LYS A 358 40.79 -16.46 -22.34
N ILE A 359 40.34 -17.70 -22.36
CA ILE A 359 40.48 -18.63 -21.22
C ILE A 359 41.55 -19.67 -21.58
N GLU A 360 42.51 -19.84 -20.70
CA GLU A 360 43.60 -20.78 -20.89
C GLU A 360 43.11 -22.24 -21.01
N LYS A 361 43.70 -22.98 -21.94
CA LYS A 361 43.37 -24.39 -22.22
C LYS A 361 43.39 -25.31 -20.98
N GLU A 362 44.25 -25.01 -20.02
CA GLU A 362 44.40 -25.78 -18.79
C GLU A 362 43.19 -25.70 -17.86
N LYS A 363 42.51 -24.54 -17.85
CA LYS A 363 41.29 -24.30 -17.04
C LYS A 363 40.07 -24.99 -17.65
N VAL A 364 40.01 -25.10 -18.98
CA VAL A 364 38.84 -25.65 -19.72
C VAL A 364 39.08 -27.12 -20.12
N HIS A 365 40.28 -27.70 -19.85
CA HIS A 365 40.68 -29.05 -20.22
C HIS A 365 40.57 -29.33 -21.74
N THR A 366 40.98 -28.37 -22.57
CA THR A 366 40.97 -28.46 -24.05
C THR A 366 42.40 -28.47 -24.62
N SER A 367 42.54 -28.79 -25.90
CA SER A 367 43.84 -28.78 -26.60
C SER A 367 44.32 -27.40 -27.00
N THR A 368 43.39 -26.40 -27.03
CA THR A 368 43.64 -25.01 -27.45
C THR A 368 42.98 -24.05 -26.48
N ASP A 369 43.47 -22.80 -26.43
CA ASP A 369 42.84 -21.72 -25.66
C ASP A 369 41.41 -21.47 -26.14
N TYR A 370 40.50 -21.16 -25.21
CA TYR A 370 39.10 -20.94 -25.50
C TYR A 370 38.78 -19.43 -25.49
N PHE A 371 38.13 -18.94 -26.55
CA PHE A 371 37.72 -17.56 -26.68
C PHE A 371 36.20 -17.49 -26.57
N CYS A 372 35.67 -16.66 -25.65
CA CYS A 372 34.24 -16.47 -25.46
C CYS A 372 33.88 -15.01 -25.15
N ALA A 373 32.65 -14.65 -25.46
CA ALA A 373 32.09 -13.36 -25.08
C ALA A 373 31.87 -13.30 -23.56
N TYR A 374 32.02 -12.11 -23.01
CA TYR A 374 31.73 -11.83 -21.63
C TYR A 374 30.69 -10.69 -21.55
N ASP A 375 29.48 -11.02 -21.14
CA ASP A 375 28.32 -10.11 -21.14
C ASP A 375 28.29 -9.17 -19.92
N GLY A 376 29.08 -9.46 -18.88
CA GLY A 376 29.11 -8.69 -17.63
C GLY A 376 28.17 -9.20 -16.54
N ILE A 377 28.41 -8.73 -15.33
CA ILE A 377 27.63 -9.11 -14.13
C ILE A 377 26.20 -8.58 -14.20
N ILE A 378 26.02 -7.38 -14.74
CA ILE A 378 24.70 -6.73 -14.85
C ILE A 378 23.81 -7.51 -15.80
N ASP A 379 24.31 -7.86 -16.98
CA ASP A 379 23.57 -8.67 -17.96
C ASP A 379 23.27 -10.08 -17.43
N TYR A 380 24.20 -10.68 -16.70
CA TYR A 380 23.98 -11.95 -16.01
C TYR A 380 22.81 -11.87 -15.03
N LEU A 381 22.76 -10.82 -14.19
CA LEU A 381 21.65 -10.60 -13.27
C LEU A 381 20.33 -10.35 -14.00
N GLN A 382 20.34 -9.59 -15.11
CA GLN A 382 19.15 -9.36 -15.94
C GLN A 382 18.61 -10.65 -16.55
N LYS A 383 19.48 -11.49 -17.11
CA LYS A 383 19.11 -12.81 -17.64
C LYS A 383 18.46 -13.71 -16.58
N VAL A 384 19.00 -13.73 -15.35
CA VAL A 384 18.41 -14.48 -14.23
C VAL A 384 17.04 -13.94 -13.82
N MET A 385 16.82 -12.63 -13.96
CA MET A 385 15.52 -12.00 -13.68
C MET A 385 14.46 -12.31 -14.73
N GLU A 386 14.86 -12.41 -15.99
CA GLU A 386 14.01 -12.71 -17.15
C GLU A 386 13.67 -14.20 -17.27
N ASP A 387 14.46 -15.07 -16.64
CA ASP A 387 14.23 -16.52 -16.64
C ASP A 387 12.97 -16.89 -15.83
N ASP A 388 11.88 -17.20 -16.54
CA ASP A 388 10.58 -17.53 -15.94
C ASP A 388 10.55 -18.90 -15.23
N GLU A 389 11.52 -19.77 -15.47
CA GLU A 389 11.54 -21.13 -14.91
C GLU A 389 12.12 -21.17 -13.49
N SER A 390 12.89 -20.16 -13.06
CA SER A 390 13.60 -20.15 -11.77
C SER A 390 13.07 -19.13 -10.77
N ALA A 391 12.02 -19.49 -10.03
CA ALA A 391 11.53 -18.67 -8.93
C ALA A 391 12.57 -18.40 -7.82
N ALA A 392 13.50 -19.35 -7.59
CA ALA A 392 14.60 -19.19 -6.65
C ALA A 392 15.65 -18.21 -7.16
N GLY A 393 15.96 -18.24 -8.47
CA GLY A 393 16.87 -17.30 -9.12
C GLY A 393 16.35 -15.88 -9.08
N LYS A 394 15.06 -15.65 -9.40
CA LYS A 394 14.42 -14.34 -9.30
C LYS A 394 14.52 -13.77 -7.88
N LYS A 395 14.15 -14.56 -6.88
CA LYS A 395 14.22 -14.12 -5.46
C LYS A 395 15.64 -13.81 -5.00
N TRP A 396 16.63 -14.50 -5.57
CA TRP A 396 18.03 -14.20 -5.31
C TRP A 396 18.46 -12.90 -6.01
N ALA A 397 18.12 -12.70 -7.28
CA ALA A 397 18.43 -11.48 -8.03
C ALA A 397 17.75 -10.23 -7.44
N ASP A 398 16.54 -10.36 -6.88
CA ASP A 398 15.81 -9.27 -6.19
C ASP A 398 16.63 -8.61 -5.07
N GLN A 399 17.60 -9.31 -4.46
CA GLN A 399 18.46 -8.75 -3.42
C GLN A 399 19.36 -7.63 -3.94
N PHE A 400 19.70 -7.65 -5.23
CA PHE A 400 20.60 -6.69 -5.88
C PHE A 400 19.87 -5.57 -6.61
N ILE A 401 18.53 -5.54 -6.52
CA ILE A 401 17.68 -4.55 -7.16
C ILE A 401 17.33 -3.45 -6.18
N SER A 402 17.30 -2.22 -6.68
CA SER A 402 16.66 -1.08 -6.03
C SER A 402 15.59 -0.50 -6.96
N THR A 403 14.45 -0.18 -6.38
CA THR A 403 13.38 0.49 -7.11
C THR A 403 13.67 1.99 -7.06
N ILE A 404 13.84 2.60 -8.23
CA ILE A 404 14.08 4.03 -8.39
C ILE A 404 12.92 4.69 -9.13
N GLU A 405 12.82 6.01 -9.04
CA GLU A 405 11.88 6.76 -9.88
C GLU A 405 12.22 6.61 -11.35
N CYS A 406 11.20 6.53 -12.18
CA CYS A 406 11.39 6.41 -13.63
C CYS A 406 12.11 7.62 -14.17
N PRO A 407 13.24 7.46 -14.87
CA PRO A 407 14.04 8.59 -15.39
C PRO A 407 13.34 9.39 -16.50
N GLU A 408 12.31 8.81 -17.15
CA GLU A 408 11.57 9.51 -18.21
C GLU A 408 10.41 10.34 -17.69
N CYS A 409 9.60 9.80 -16.77
CA CYS A 409 8.42 10.47 -16.26
C CYS A 409 8.61 11.04 -14.84
N HIS A 410 9.76 10.84 -14.20
CA HIS A 410 10.06 11.33 -12.84
C HIS A 410 8.93 11.05 -11.84
N GLY A 411 8.43 9.81 -11.84
CA GLY A 411 7.35 9.38 -10.95
C GLY A 411 5.93 9.73 -11.42
N LEU A 412 5.75 10.57 -12.45
CA LEU A 412 4.45 11.09 -12.88
C LEU A 412 3.59 10.07 -13.66
N ARG A 413 4.12 8.90 -14.03
CA ARG A 413 3.43 7.73 -14.62
C ARG A 413 2.90 7.89 -16.03
N LEU A 414 2.74 9.11 -16.55
CA LEU A 414 2.14 9.43 -17.85
C LEU A 414 3.19 9.78 -18.89
N LYS A 415 2.80 9.75 -20.17
CA LYS A 415 3.57 10.23 -21.30
C LYS A 415 3.74 11.75 -21.24
N LYS A 416 4.79 12.27 -21.89
CA LYS A 416 5.08 13.71 -21.98
C LYS A 416 3.92 14.48 -22.62
N GLU A 417 3.31 13.93 -23.66
CA GLU A 417 2.15 14.51 -24.32
C GLU A 417 0.96 14.68 -23.37
N SER A 418 0.65 13.65 -22.57
CA SER A 418 -0.44 13.70 -21.59
C SER A 418 -0.17 14.69 -20.47
N LEU A 419 1.09 14.81 -20.03
CA LEU A 419 1.52 15.77 -18.99
C LEU A 419 1.55 17.22 -19.50
N SER A 420 1.53 17.41 -20.82
CA SER A 420 1.52 18.74 -21.44
C SER A 420 0.14 19.38 -21.53
N PHE A 421 -0.91 18.67 -21.09
CA PHE A 421 -2.23 19.27 -20.89
C PHE A 421 -2.33 19.88 -19.51
N LYS A 422 -2.73 21.13 -19.43
CA LYS A 422 -2.91 21.87 -18.18
C LYS A 422 -4.34 22.41 -18.05
N ILE A 423 -4.80 22.48 -16.82
CA ILE A 423 -5.96 23.26 -16.42
C ILE A 423 -5.45 24.29 -15.42
N TRP A 424 -5.68 25.56 -15.75
CA TRP A 424 -5.05 26.69 -15.06
C TRP A 424 -3.51 26.54 -15.13
N ASP A 425 -2.83 26.16 -14.03
CA ASP A 425 -1.38 26.08 -13.93
C ASP A 425 -0.83 24.63 -13.84
N LYS A 426 -1.71 23.63 -13.61
CA LYS A 426 -1.32 22.26 -13.27
C LYS A 426 -1.72 21.22 -14.30
N ASN A 427 -0.86 20.23 -14.51
CA ASN A 427 -1.21 18.99 -15.21
C ASN A 427 -1.91 18.00 -14.26
N ILE A 428 -2.49 16.93 -14.84
CA ILE A 428 -3.27 15.95 -14.06
C ILE A 428 -2.46 15.23 -12.97
N SER A 429 -1.16 14.98 -13.21
CA SER A 429 -0.31 14.31 -12.23
C SER A 429 0.08 15.23 -11.07
N GLU A 430 0.27 16.53 -11.35
CA GLU A 430 0.49 17.55 -10.32
C GLU A 430 -0.74 17.70 -9.44
N VAL A 431 -1.94 17.76 -10.03
CA VAL A 431 -3.21 17.80 -9.28
C VAL A 431 -3.41 16.53 -8.45
N ALA A 432 -3.11 15.36 -9.01
CA ALA A 432 -3.20 14.09 -8.27
C ALA A 432 -2.16 13.98 -7.13
N SER A 433 -1.12 14.79 -7.13
CA SER A 433 -0.07 14.84 -6.11
C SER A 433 -0.36 15.83 -4.98
N LEU A 434 -1.40 16.64 -5.11
CA LEU A 434 -1.86 17.52 -4.05
C LEU A 434 -2.41 16.70 -2.89
N ASP A 435 -2.23 17.19 -1.67
CA ASP A 435 -2.95 16.65 -0.53
C ASP A 435 -4.46 16.96 -0.69
N ILE A 436 -5.34 16.16 -0.11
CA ILE A 436 -6.80 16.27 -0.33
C ILE A 436 -7.36 17.65 0.04
N ASP A 437 -6.81 18.30 1.06
CA ASP A 437 -7.17 19.68 1.43
C ASP A 437 -6.71 20.71 0.38
N GLU A 438 -5.47 20.59 -0.13
CA GLU A 438 -4.98 21.44 -1.23
C GLU A 438 -5.79 21.21 -2.52
N LEU A 439 -6.19 19.95 -2.77
CA LEU A 439 -7.04 19.60 -3.91
C LEU A 439 -8.43 20.25 -3.81
N ARG A 440 -9.03 20.28 -2.62
CA ARG A 440 -10.28 21.01 -2.38
C ARG A 440 -10.13 22.46 -2.75
N ASP A 441 -9.10 23.14 -2.20
CA ASP A 441 -8.85 24.56 -2.46
C ASP A 441 -8.65 24.83 -3.95
N TRP A 442 -7.87 23.99 -4.64
CA TRP A 442 -7.71 24.07 -6.10
C TRP A 442 -9.03 23.90 -6.86
N LEU A 443 -9.90 22.96 -6.44
CA LEU A 443 -11.21 22.73 -7.06
C LEU A 443 -12.19 23.90 -6.83
N GLU A 444 -12.06 24.63 -5.72
CA GLU A 444 -12.89 25.82 -5.46
C GLU A 444 -12.56 26.98 -6.40
N GLU A 445 -11.30 27.15 -6.78
CA GLU A 445 -10.81 28.25 -7.60
C GLU A 445 -10.75 27.95 -9.10
N VAL A 446 -10.52 26.70 -9.50
CA VAL A 446 -10.22 26.30 -10.88
C VAL A 446 -11.26 26.73 -11.90
N GLU A 447 -12.55 26.76 -11.52
CA GLU A 447 -13.65 27.11 -12.42
C GLU A 447 -13.58 28.57 -12.88
N GLN A 448 -13.08 29.49 -12.01
CA GLN A 448 -12.92 30.90 -12.29
C GLN A 448 -11.78 31.19 -13.29
N HIS A 449 -10.81 30.27 -13.37
CA HIS A 449 -9.64 30.35 -14.26
C HIS A 449 -9.86 29.69 -15.62
N LEU A 450 -11.04 29.08 -15.85
CA LEU A 450 -11.39 28.46 -17.13
C LEU A 450 -12.06 29.48 -18.07
N PRO A 451 -11.81 29.42 -19.37
CA PRO A 451 -12.60 30.14 -20.37
C PRO A 451 -14.09 29.78 -20.24
N SER A 452 -14.98 30.74 -20.44
CA SER A 452 -16.44 30.61 -20.19
C SER A 452 -17.10 29.38 -20.81
N MET A 453 -16.68 29.00 -22.01
CA MET A 453 -17.16 27.79 -22.70
C MET A 453 -16.68 26.51 -22.00
N LYS A 454 -15.41 26.43 -21.62
CA LYS A 454 -14.80 25.29 -20.92
C LYS A 454 -15.36 25.18 -19.49
N ALA A 455 -15.59 26.30 -18.81
CA ALA A 455 -16.19 26.35 -17.49
C ALA A 455 -17.59 25.71 -17.47
N LYS A 456 -18.45 26.01 -18.43
CA LYS A 456 -19.77 25.39 -18.55
C LYS A 456 -19.71 23.87 -18.70
N VAL A 457 -18.77 23.38 -19.48
CA VAL A 457 -18.58 21.91 -19.71
C VAL A 457 -17.99 21.26 -18.47
N ALA A 458 -17.11 21.94 -17.76
CA ALA A 458 -16.41 21.43 -16.56
C ALA A 458 -17.29 21.45 -15.30
N HIS A 459 -18.29 22.31 -15.24
CA HIS A 459 -19.10 22.59 -14.01
C HIS A 459 -19.62 21.32 -13.30
N GLU A 460 -20.34 20.45 -14.01
CA GLU A 460 -20.89 19.23 -13.41
C GLU A 460 -19.78 18.24 -12.96
N ILE A 461 -18.67 18.20 -13.71
CA ILE A 461 -17.54 17.34 -13.34
C ILE A 461 -16.85 17.88 -12.08
N ILE A 462 -16.65 19.20 -11.98
CA ILE A 462 -16.04 19.84 -10.81
C ILE A 462 -16.93 19.70 -9.57
N LYS A 463 -18.25 19.83 -9.74
CA LYS A 463 -19.22 19.62 -8.68
C LYS A 463 -19.14 18.21 -8.09
N GLU A 464 -19.06 17.20 -8.94
CA GLU A 464 -18.91 15.81 -8.52
C GLU A 464 -17.57 15.56 -7.83
N LEU A 465 -16.49 16.14 -8.36
CA LEU A 465 -15.15 16.09 -7.75
C LEU A 465 -15.15 16.70 -6.35
N ARG A 466 -15.75 17.89 -6.17
CA ARG A 466 -15.87 18.56 -4.88
C ARG A 466 -16.61 17.70 -3.86
N SER A 467 -17.72 17.08 -4.25
CA SER A 467 -18.50 16.19 -3.39
C SER A 467 -17.64 15.01 -2.91
N ARG A 468 -16.96 14.31 -3.81
CA ARG A 468 -16.12 13.15 -3.48
C ARG A 468 -14.90 13.51 -2.62
N VAL A 469 -14.29 14.67 -2.88
CA VAL A 469 -13.17 15.19 -2.06
C VAL A 469 -13.65 15.54 -0.66
N THR A 470 -14.83 16.14 -0.52
CA THR A 470 -15.43 16.46 0.80
C THR A 470 -15.61 15.19 1.63
N PHE A 471 -16.12 14.08 1.07
CA PHE A 471 -16.28 12.84 1.82
C PHE A 471 -14.93 12.27 2.33
N LEU A 472 -13.84 12.47 1.59
CA LEU A 472 -12.50 12.08 2.09
C LEU A 472 -12.03 12.97 3.25
N LEU A 473 -12.37 14.25 3.21
CA LEU A 473 -12.07 15.19 4.31
C LEU A 473 -12.88 14.87 5.56
N ASP A 474 -14.15 14.52 5.41
CA ASP A 474 -15.06 14.21 6.51
C ASP A 474 -14.62 12.96 7.29
N VAL A 475 -14.00 11.99 6.61
CA VAL A 475 -13.42 10.82 7.28
C VAL A 475 -11.96 11.04 7.76
N GLY A 476 -11.46 12.28 7.73
CA GLY A 476 -10.14 12.66 8.27
C GLY A 476 -8.94 12.22 7.42
N LEU A 477 -9.08 12.17 6.10
CA LEU A 477 -8.01 11.78 5.17
C LEU A 477 -7.38 12.97 4.41
N ASN A 478 -7.42 14.17 5.00
CA ASN A 478 -6.94 15.42 4.41
C ASN A 478 -5.47 15.39 3.95
N TYR A 479 -4.63 14.61 4.60
CA TYR A 479 -3.20 14.48 4.36
C TYR A 479 -2.79 13.48 3.26
N LEU A 480 -3.74 12.74 2.70
CA LEU A 480 -3.46 11.81 1.60
C LEU A 480 -3.44 12.54 0.26
N SER A 481 -2.70 11.99 -0.71
CA SER A 481 -2.76 12.41 -2.10
C SER A 481 -3.41 11.34 -2.97
N LEU A 482 -4.01 11.74 -4.10
CA LEU A 482 -4.72 10.81 -4.99
C LEU A 482 -3.77 9.78 -5.66
N ASN A 483 -2.50 10.13 -5.87
CA ASN A 483 -1.52 9.24 -6.49
C ASN A 483 -0.87 8.26 -5.50
N ARG A 484 -1.17 8.35 -4.19
CA ARG A 484 -0.68 7.42 -3.18
C ARG A 484 -1.15 6.00 -3.48
N GLN A 485 -0.22 5.05 -3.48
CA GLN A 485 -0.51 3.65 -3.79
C GLN A 485 -1.33 2.99 -2.68
N SER A 486 -2.37 2.25 -3.04
CA SER A 486 -3.22 1.53 -2.08
C SER A 486 -2.45 0.54 -1.22
N ALA A 487 -1.39 -0.07 -1.75
CA ALA A 487 -0.51 -0.99 -1.01
C ALA A 487 0.30 -0.31 0.12
N SER A 488 0.44 1.02 0.11
CA SER A 488 1.16 1.81 1.13
C SER A 488 0.25 2.34 2.24
N LEU A 489 -1.06 2.13 2.12
CA LEU A 489 -2.05 2.60 3.09
C LEU A 489 -2.06 1.68 4.32
N SER A 490 -2.28 2.27 5.48
CA SER A 490 -2.62 1.51 6.69
C SER A 490 -4.01 0.87 6.56
N GLY A 491 -4.30 -0.12 7.40
CA GLY A 491 -5.62 -0.76 7.44
C GLY A 491 -6.74 0.24 7.65
N GLY A 492 -6.59 1.15 8.60
CA GLY A 492 -7.57 2.20 8.90
C GLY A 492 -7.73 3.21 7.77
N GLU A 493 -6.64 3.66 7.11
CA GLU A 493 -6.73 4.54 5.93
C GLU A 493 -7.52 3.88 4.79
N SER A 494 -7.22 2.61 4.48
CA SER A 494 -7.92 1.86 3.44
C SER A 494 -9.42 1.70 3.75
N GLN A 495 -9.75 1.43 5.01
CA GLN A 495 -11.13 1.31 5.48
C GLN A 495 -11.90 2.63 5.35
N ARG A 496 -11.30 3.75 5.77
CA ARG A 496 -11.92 5.08 5.65
C ARG A 496 -12.10 5.53 4.20
N ILE A 497 -11.17 5.19 3.30
CA ILE A 497 -11.36 5.44 1.86
C ILE A 497 -12.60 4.70 1.35
N ARG A 498 -12.78 3.43 1.73
CA ARG A 498 -13.98 2.67 1.36
C ARG A 498 -15.24 3.28 1.96
N LEU A 499 -15.19 3.69 3.23
CA LEU A 499 -16.32 4.37 3.88
C LEU A 499 -16.70 5.65 3.13
N ALA A 500 -15.75 6.52 2.83
CA ALA A 500 -15.97 7.74 2.06
C ALA A 500 -16.60 7.46 0.68
N THR A 501 -16.13 6.41 0.00
CA THR A 501 -16.69 5.98 -1.30
C THR A 501 -18.15 5.51 -1.15
N GLN A 502 -18.48 4.81 -0.05
CA GLN A 502 -19.86 4.35 0.20
C GLN A 502 -20.80 5.48 0.58
N ILE A 503 -20.36 6.44 1.39
CA ILE A 503 -21.13 7.66 1.68
C ILE A 503 -21.41 8.41 0.38
N GLY A 504 -20.41 8.55 -0.47
CA GLY A 504 -20.52 9.19 -1.77
C GLY A 504 -21.48 8.49 -2.76
N SER A 505 -21.74 7.20 -2.58
CA SER A 505 -22.70 6.45 -3.41
C SER A 505 -24.16 6.80 -3.13
N GLN A 506 -24.44 7.44 -1.99
CA GLN A 506 -25.79 7.82 -1.52
C GLN A 506 -26.81 6.68 -1.56
N LEU A 507 -26.35 5.44 -1.35
CA LEU A 507 -27.24 4.29 -1.27
C LEU A 507 -28.11 4.38 -0.01
N VAL A 508 -29.36 3.96 -0.14
CA VAL A 508 -30.36 3.93 0.93
C VAL A 508 -30.86 2.51 1.19
N ASN A 509 -31.34 2.24 2.39
CA ASN A 509 -31.85 0.93 2.81
C ASN A 509 -30.79 -0.18 2.69
N VAL A 510 -29.54 0.13 2.98
CA VAL A 510 -28.41 -0.81 3.01
C VAL A 510 -28.01 -1.08 4.46
N LEU A 511 -27.54 -2.29 4.74
CA LEU A 511 -26.93 -2.67 5.99
C LEU A 511 -25.40 -2.58 5.86
N TYR A 512 -24.80 -1.60 6.51
CA TYR A 512 -23.34 -1.47 6.58
C TYR A 512 -22.79 -2.14 7.83
N ILE A 513 -21.74 -2.94 7.68
CA ILE A 513 -21.04 -3.58 8.81
C ILE A 513 -19.58 -3.18 8.76
N LEU A 514 -19.10 -2.49 9.81
CA LEU A 514 -17.75 -1.96 9.92
C LEU A 514 -16.98 -2.65 11.05
N ASP A 515 -15.70 -2.93 10.80
CA ASP A 515 -14.79 -3.54 11.78
C ASP A 515 -13.82 -2.47 12.29
N GLU A 516 -14.03 -2.03 13.54
CA GLU A 516 -13.18 -1.09 14.27
C GLU A 516 -12.73 0.15 13.45
N PRO A 517 -13.65 0.96 12.94
CA PRO A 517 -13.31 2.06 12.04
C PRO A 517 -12.52 3.20 12.71
N SER A 518 -12.50 3.29 14.04
CA SER A 518 -11.75 4.29 14.83
C SER A 518 -10.24 4.01 14.93
N ILE A 519 -9.78 2.86 14.43
CA ILE A 519 -8.37 2.44 14.55
C ILE A 519 -7.40 3.46 13.95
N GLY A 520 -6.33 3.77 14.71
CA GLY A 520 -5.26 4.67 14.29
C GLY A 520 -5.70 6.13 14.17
N LEU A 521 -6.86 6.48 14.69
CA LEU A 521 -7.35 7.84 14.74
C LEU A 521 -6.97 8.54 16.04
N HIS A 522 -6.58 9.80 15.89
CA HIS A 522 -6.56 10.74 17.02
C HIS A 522 -7.99 11.09 17.41
N GLN A 523 -8.26 11.41 18.67
CA GLN A 523 -9.63 11.73 19.17
C GLN A 523 -10.31 12.84 18.37
N ARG A 524 -9.56 13.83 17.91
CA ARG A 524 -10.10 14.88 17.01
C ARG A 524 -10.69 14.32 15.72
N ASP A 525 -10.03 13.31 15.14
CA ASP A 525 -10.46 12.74 13.87
C ASP A 525 -11.57 11.70 14.08
N ASN A 526 -11.69 11.15 15.30
CA ASN A 526 -12.75 10.21 15.70
C ASN A 526 -14.15 10.91 15.72
N GLU A 527 -14.23 12.16 16.15
CA GLU A 527 -15.46 12.94 16.09
C GLU A 527 -15.97 13.11 14.64
N ARG A 528 -15.07 13.34 13.69
CA ARG A 528 -15.42 13.46 12.27
C ARG A 528 -15.97 12.14 11.71
N LEU A 529 -15.28 11.04 11.99
CA LEU A 529 -15.73 9.71 11.61
C LEU A 529 -17.12 9.40 12.17
N LEU A 530 -17.36 9.72 13.45
CA LEU A 530 -18.66 9.50 14.09
C LEU A 530 -19.77 10.27 13.39
N ASN A 531 -19.52 11.53 13.00
CA ASN A 531 -20.49 12.34 12.27
C ASN A 531 -20.78 11.71 10.88
N SER A 532 -19.76 11.25 10.17
CA SER A 532 -19.94 10.56 8.87
C SER A 532 -20.76 9.27 8.99
N LEU A 533 -20.61 8.49 10.08
CA LEU A 533 -21.44 7.31 10.35
C LEU A 533 -22.89 7.68 10.65
N LYS A 534 -23.12 8.79 11.37
CA LYS A 534 -24.46 9.32 11.62
C LYS A 534 -25.13 9.80 10.33
N GLU A 535 -24.40 10.50 9.48
CA GLU A 535 -24.90 10.91 8.16
C GLU A 535 -25.29 9.69 7.32
N LEU A 536 -24.47 8.64 7.30
CA LEU A 536 -24.76 7.39 6.59
C LEU A 536 -26.04 6.73 7.12
N ARG A 537 -26.26 6.73 8.43
CA ARG A 537 -27.50 6.29 9.08
C ARG A 537 -28.69 7.18 8.67
N ASP A 538 -28.52 8.49 8.75
CA ASP A 538 -29.60 9.48 8.51
C ASP A 538 -30.07 9.50 7.05
N LEU A 539 -29.28 8.95 6.11
CA LEU A 539 -29.70 8.62 4.74
C LEU A 539 -30.71 7.47 4.68
N GLY A 540 -31.05 6.82 5.79
CA GLY A 540 -31.98 5.67 5.84
C GLY A 540 -31.27 4.35 5.73
N ASN A 541 -30.06 4.21 6.28
CA ASN A 541 -29.28 3.00 6.33
C ASN A 541 -29.15 2.46 7.76
N THR A 542 -28.98 1.16 7.87
CA THR A 542 -28.62 0.52 9.14
C THR A 542 -27.10 0.37 9.20
N VAL A 543 -26.48 0.85 10.28
CA VAL A 543 -25.02 0.82 10.45
C VAL A 543 -24.68 -0.01 11.70
N ILE A 544 -23.99 -1.13 11.49
CA ILE A 544 -23.45 -1.97 12.57
C ILE A 544 -21.94 -1.74 12.65
N VAL A 545 -21.44 -1.42 13.82
CA VAL A 545 -20.01 -1.17 14.06
C VAL A 545 -19.53 -2.10 15.16
N VAL A 546 -18.51 -2.91 14.89
CA VAL A 546 -17.79 -3.63 15.93
C VAL A 546 -16.75 -2.68 16.50
N GLU A 547 -16.89 -2.27 17.76
CA GLU A 547 -16.07 -1.21 18.34
C GLU A 547 -15.85 -1.33 19.85
N HIS A 548 -14.78 -0.65 20.30
CA HIS A 548 -14.37 -0.55 21.70
C HIS A 548 -14.18 0.90 22.18
N ASP A 549 -14.34 1.86 21.29
CA ASP A 549 -14.18 3.27 21.59
C ASP A 549 -15.36 3.80 22.44
N GLU A 550 -15.03 4.55 23.50
CA GLU A 550 -16.03 5.09 24.44
C GLU A 550 -16.99 6.07 23.76
N ASP A 551 -16.46 6.99 22.91
CA ASP A 551 -17.25 8.01 22.26
C ASP A 551 -18.23 7.39 21.26
N MET A 552 -17.78 6.37 20.54
CA MET A 552 -18.59 5.60 19.60
C MET A 552 -19.75 4.89 20.30
N MET A 553 -19.46 4.21 21.46
CA MET A 553 -20.49 3.54 22.26
C MET A 553 -21.50 4.51 22.86
N ARG A 554 -21.04 5.68 23.34
CA ARG A 554 -21.95 6.71 23.91
C ARG A 554 -22.84 7.37 22.87
N ALA A 555 -22.38 7.45 21.63
CA ALA A 555 -23.09 8.08 20.53
C ALA A 555 -23.96 7.12 19.71
N ALA A 556 -23.90 5.82 19.99
CA ALA A 556 -24.71 4.79 19.35
C ALA A 556 -26.20 4.93 19.72
N ASP A 557 -27.09 4.49 18.84
CA ASP A 557 -28.52 4.37 19.12
C ASP A 557 -28.83 3.06 19.88
N TRP A 558 -28.03 2.03 19.60
CA TRP A 558 -28.18 0.70 20.18
C TRP A 558 -26.84 0.04 20.45
N ILE A 559 -26.72 -0.70 21.55
CA ILE A 559 -25.52 -1.46 21.90
C ILE A 559 -25.87 -2.92 22.10
N VAL A 560 -25.01 -3.80 21.56
CA VAL A 560 -25.03 -5.24 21.83
C VAL A 560 -23.68 -5.59 22.47
N ASP A 561 -23.68 -5.97 23.74
CA ASP A 561 -22.47 -6.37 24.49
C ASP A 561 -22.40 -7.90 24.57
N ILE A 562 -21.29 -8.47 24.07
CA ILE A 562 -21.07 -9.92 24.01
C ILE A 562 -19.99 -10.31 25.01
N GLY A 563 -20.35 -11.24 25.88
CA GLY A 563 -19.49 -11.68 26.97
C GLY A 563 -19.90 -13.03 27.52
N PRO A 564 -19.78 -13.22 28.87
CA PRO A 564 -19.14 -12.32 29.85
C PRO A 564 -17.61 -12.31 29.80
N LYS A 565 -17.02 -13.33 29.13
CA LYS A 565 -15.55 -13.50 28.98
C LYS A 565 -15.19 -13.86 27.53
N ALA A 566 -13.94 -14.19 27.30
CA ALA A 566 -13.43 -14.57 25.98
C ALA A 566 -13.51 -16.09 25.71
N GLY A 567 -13.52 -16.50 24.44
CA GLY A 567 -13.46 -17.86 23.97
C GLY A 567 -14.68 -18.71 24.46
N ARG A 568 -14.46 -19.92 25.00
CA ARG A 568 -15.53 -20.79 25.48
C ARG A 568 -16.37 -20.21 26.62
N LYS A 569 -15.84 -19.22 27.34
CA LYS A 569 -16.55 -18.52 28.43
C LYS A 569 -17.24 -17.25 27.96
N GLY A 570 -17.13 -16.94 26.66
CA GLY A 570 -17.85 -15.88 25.99
C GLY A 570 -19.04 -16.41 25.18
N GLY A 571 -19.47 -15.67 24.19
CA GLY A 571 -20.49 -16.07 23.23
C GLY A 571 -21.92 -15.91 23.70
N GLU A 572 -22.18 -15.16 24.77
CA GLU A 572 -23.50 -14.83 25.29
C GLU A 572 -23.77 -13.33 25.11
N VAL A 573 -25.03 -12.96 24.87
CA VAL A 573 -25.44 -11.55 24.92
C VAL A 573 -25.61 -11.16 26.38
N VAL A 574 -24.70 -10.35 26.89
CA VAL A 574 -24.76 -9.86 28.29
C VAL A 574 -25.58 -8.60 28.45
N PHE A 575 -25.73 -7.86 27.36
CA PHE A 575 -26.61 -6.69 27.28
C PHE A 575 -27.02 -6.43 25.83
N GLN A 576 -28.24 -5.96 25.62
CA GLN A 576 -28.71 -5.31 24.40
C GLN A 576 -29.73 -4.21 24.77
N GLY A 577 -29.54 -3.02 24.21
CA GLY A 577 -30.39 -1.85 24.53
C GLY A 577 -29.72 -0.55 24.18
N THR A 578 -30.28 0.56 24.70
CA THR A 578 -29.72 1.89 24.53
C THR A 578 -28.48 2.10 25.41
N PRO A 579 -27.58 3.06 25.06
CA PRO A 579 -26.41 3.41 25.88
C PRO A 579 -26.81 3.80 27.32
N GLN A 580 -27.91 4.51 27.48
CA GLN A 580 -28.41 4.95 28.79
C GLN A 580 -28.87 3.77 29.68
N GLU A 581 -29.44 2.75 29.09
CA GLU A 581 -29.80 1.49 29.78
C GLU A 581 -28.57 0.72 30.17
N MET A 582 -27.56 0.66 29.30
CA MET A 582 -26.28 -0.01 29.54
C MET A 582 -25.57 0.53 30.79
N LEU A 583 -25.53 1.85 30.98
CA LEU A 583 -24.90 2.46 32.15
C LEU A 583 -25.50 2.04 33.50
N LYS A 584 -26.72 1.47 33.49
CA LYS A 584 -27.39 0.96 34.71
C LYS A 584 -27.06 -0.51 34.99
N THR A 585 -26.39 -1.20 34.10
CA THR A 585 -26.04 -2.62 34.25
C THR A 585 -24.67 -2.79 34.91
N ASP A 586 -24.35 -4.00 35.32
CA ASP A 586 -23.09 -4.37 35.97
C ASP A 586 -22.15 -5.15 35.02
N THR A 587 -22.34 -5.01 33.68
CA THR A 587 -21.39 -5.61 32.72
C THR A 587 -20.04 -4.95 32.84
N ILE A 588 -18.96 -5.67 32.44
CA ILE A 588 -17.60 -5.13 32.49
C ILE A 588 -17.51 -3.81 31.67
N THR A 589 -18.11 -3.80 30.51
CA THR A 589 -18.15 -2.62 29.62
C THR A 589 -18.86 -1.44 30.33
N ALA A 590 -20.02 -1.70 30.96
CA ALA A 590 -20.75 -0.67 31.67
C ALA A 590 -19.99 -0.12 32.89
N GLN A 591 -19.24 -0.97 33.59
CA GLN A 591 -18.39 -0.52 34.73
C GLN A 591 -17.29 0.44 34.28
N TYR A 592 -16.69 0.26 33.10
CA TYR A 592 -15.74 1.23 32.52
C TYR A 592 -16.46 2.52 32.08
N LEU A 593 -17.58 2.41 31.36
CA LEU A 593 -18.33 3.58 30.86
C LEU A 593 -18.88 4.47 31.97
N ASN A 594 -19.27 3.89 33.12
CA ASN A 594 -19.79 4.65 34.27
C ASN A 594 -18.70 5.06 35.29
N GLY A 595 -17.42 4.72 35.02
CA GLY A 595 -16.29 5.08 35.87
C GLY A 595 -16.13 4.27 37.15
N LYS A 596 -16.89 3.18 37.35
CA LYS A 596 -16.67 2.25 38.47
C LYS A 596 -15.34 1.51 38.34
N MET A 597 -14.95 1.20 37.11
CA MET A 597 -13.60 0.70 36.77
C MET A 597 -12.90 1.72 35.90
N ALA A 598 -11.61 1.92 36.11
CA ALA A 598 -10.76 2.79 35.30
C ALA A 598 -9.32 2.29 35.31
N ILE A 599 -8.59 2.59 34.26
CA ILE A 599 -7.14 2.42 34.24
C ILE A 599 -6.55 3.59 35.00
N GLU A 600 -5.91 3.34 36.14
CA GLU A 600 -5.43 4.38 37.04
C GLU A 600 -4.18 5.07 36.50
N VAL A 601 -4.07 6.39 36.69
CA VAL A 601 -2.87 7.18 36.38
C VAL A 601 -1.81 6.90 37.44
N PRO A 602 -0.55 6.60 37.07
CA PRO A 602 0.52 6.38 38.03
C PRO A 602 0.71 7.58 38.99
N ALA A 603 0.85 7.31 40.28
CA ALA A 603 1.04 8.38 41.27
C ALA A 603 2.37 9.15 41.03
N LEU A 604 3.39 8.45 40.61
CA LEU A 604 4.70 9.02 40.28
C LEU A 604 5.14 8.56 38.90
N ARG A 605 5.74 9.46 38.11
CA ARG A 605 6.39 9.11 36.83
C ARG A 605 7.81 8.63 37.12
N ARG A 606 8.29 7.65 36.34
CA ARG A 606 9.68 7.17 36.45
C ARG A 606 10.65 8.22 35.99
N GLU A 607 11.73 8.38 36.70
CA GLU A 607 12.84 9.30 36.33
C GLU A 607 13.69 8.73 35.19
N GLY A 608 13.66 7.40 35.00
CA GLY A 608 14.50 6.70 34.03
C GLY A 608 15.93 6.47 34.59
N ASN A 609 16.85 6.10 33.70
CA ASN A 609 18.23 5.81 34.08
C ASN A 609 19.22 6.96 33.77
N GLY A 610 18.72 8.14 33.40
CA GLY A 610 19.50 9.33 33.05
C GLY A 610 20.21 9.27 31.69
N LYS A 611 19.98 8.21 30.88
CA LYS A 611 20.54 8.02 29.55
C LYS A 611 19.50 8.26 28.50
N HIS A 612 19.95 8.68 27.32
CA HIS A 612 19.08 9.02 26.22
C HIS A 612 19.57 8.36 24.90
N ILE A 613 18.66 8.20 23.94
CA ILE A 613 18.96 8.05 22.53
C ILE A 613 18.41 9.30 21.86
N THR A 614 19.25 10.02 21.12
CA THR A 614 18.86 11.26 20.44
C THR A 614 19.02 11.11 18.94
N ILE A 615 17.98 11.42 18.18
CA ILE A 615 18.02 11.56 16.71
C ILE A 615 18.10 13.04 16.39
N HIS A 616 19.02 13.41 15.48
CA HIS A 616 19.16 14.77 14.99
C HIS A 616 18.79 14.83 13.51
N GLY A 617 18.07 15.90 13.13
CA GLY A 617 17.81 16.27 11.75
C GLY A 617 17.04 15.23 10.94
N ALA A 618 16.02 14.57 11.52
CA ALA A 618 15.20 13.62 10.77
C ALA A 618 14.32 14.33 9.72
N THR A 619 14.49 13.98 8.42
CA THR A 619 13.83 14.64 7.28
C THR A 619 13.07 13.69 6.38
N GLY A 620 12.80 12.45 6.84
CA GLY A 620 12.05 11.46 6.06
C GLY A 620 10.58 11.86 5.82
N ASN A 621 10.06 11.60 4.63
CA ASN A 621 8.68 11.89 4.24
C ASN A 621 8.28 13.35 4.57
N ASN A 622 7.36 13.54 5.53
CA ASN A 622 6.89 14.87 5.94
C ASN A 622 7.68 15.47 7.13
N LEU A 623 8.67 14.79 7.68
CA LEU A 623 9.47 15.31 8.81
C LEU A 623 10.28 16.54 8.39
N LYS A 624 10.31 17.55 9.24
CA LYS A 624 10.91 18.86 8.96
C LYS A 624 12.22 19.10 9.75
N GLY A 625 13.17 18.14 9.67
CA GLY A 625 14.47 18.26 10.36
C GLY A 625 14.27 18.23 11.88
N VAL A 626 13.60 17.20 12.40
CA VAL A 626 13.26 17.12 13.82
C VAL A 626 14.39 16.48 14.64
N ASP A 627 14.66 17.09 15.80
CA ASP A 627 15.51 16.55 16.84
C ASP A 627 14.64 15.96 17.93
N VAL A 628 14.88 14.70 18.31
CA VAL A 628 14.04 13.99 19.29
C VAL A 628 14.88 13.18 20.26
N ASP A 629 14.63 13.41 21.56
CA ASP A 629 15.22 12.67 22.68
C ASP A 629 14.30 11.56 23.16
N PHE A 630 14.86 10.37 23.31
CA PHE A 630 14.21 9.20 23.88
C PHE A 630 14.89 8.82 25.21
N PRO A 631 14.36 9.26 26.36
CA PRO A 631 14.93 8.92 27.66
C PRO A 631 14.77 7.42 27.97
N LEU A 632 15.87 6.76 28.37
CA LEU A 632 15.88 5.32 28.59
C LEU A 632 15.36 4.92 29.99
N GLY A 633 14.85 3.72 30.12
CA GLY A 633 14.23 3.20 31.35
C GLY A 633 12.84 3.78 31.63
N LYS A 634 12.14 4.24 30.59
CA LYS A 634 10.79 4.85 30.66
C LYS A 634 9.80 4.20 29.72
N LEU A 635 8.52 4.41 30.02
CA LEU A 635 7.43 4.20 29.07
C LEU A 635 7.25 5.48 28.26
N ILE A 636 7.65 5.46 27.00
CA ILE A 636 7.58 6.58 26.06
C ILE A 636 6.37 6.35 25.14
N VAL A 637 5.48 7.32 25.05
CA VAL A 637 4.36 7.27 24.10
C VAL A 637 4.52 8.37 23.06
N VAL A 638 4.52 7.98 21.80
CA VAL A 638 4.56 8.87 20.63
C VAL A 638 3.15 9.03 20.10
N THR A 639 2.62 10.24 20.21
CA THR A 639 1.24 10.59 19.83
C THR A 639 1.18 11.74 18.84
N GLY A 640 0.00 12.16 18.46
CA GLY A 640 -0.26 13.25 17.50
C GLY A 640 -1.31 12.86 16.46
N VAL A 641 -1.78 13.81 15.69
CA VAL A 641 -2.82 13.59 14.68
C VAL A 641 -2.40 12.55 13.62
N SER A 642 -3.38 11.97 12.92
CA SER A 642 -3.12 11.01 11.85
C SER A 642 -2.28 11.67 10.74
N GLY A 643 -1.27 10.94 10.21
CA GLY A 643 -0.34 11.48 9.20
C GLY A 643 0.68 12.50 9.68
N SER A 644 0.83 12.77 10.99
CA SER A 644 1.78 13.75 11.53
C SER A 644 3.26 13.35 11.47
N GLY A 645 3.59 12.12 11.04
CA GLY A 645 4.98 11.66 10.89
C GLY A 645 5.47 10.70 11.98
N LYS A 646 4.60 10.24 12.91
CA LYS A 646 4.95 9.29 13.98
C LYS A 646 5.64 8.02 13.48
N SER A 647 5.01 7.32 12.55
CA SER A 647 5.53 6.08 11.99
C SER A 647 6.80 6.32 11.17
N THR A 648 6.93 7.46 10.51
CA THR A 648 8.15 7.86 9.79
C THR A 648 9.31 8.03 10.78
N LEU A 649 9.09 8.71 11.91
CA LEU A 649 10.11 8.91 12.94
C LEU A 649 10.55 7.59 13.59
N ILE A 650 9.60 6.75 13.97
CA ILE A 650 9.88 5.54 14.75
C ILE A 650 10.16 4.33 13.86
N ASN A 651 9.21 3.96 12.95
CA ASN A 651 9.27 2.71 12.19
C ASN A 651 10.16 2.79 10.94
N GLU A 652 10.34 3.99 10.38
CA GLU A 652 11.09 4.20 9.15
C GLU A 652 12.45 4.88 9.37
N THR A 653 12.66 5.54 10.52
CA THR A 653 13.94 6.17 10.88
C THR A 653 14.61 5.45 12.04
N LEU A 654 14.10 5.54 13.28
CA LEU A 654 14.73 5.00 14.48
C LEU A 654 14.94 3.47 14.41
N GLN A 655 13.87 2.73 14.11
CA GLN A 655 13.89 1.26 14.09
C GLN A 655 14.88 0.70 13.05
N PRO A 656 14.94 1.17 11.79
CA PRO A 656 15.94 0.71 10.83
C PRO A 656 17.37 1.04 11.23
N ILE A 657 17.65 2.22 11.81
CA ILE A 657 18.98 2.59 12.32
C ILE A 657 19.45 1.56 13.36
N LEU A 658 18.61 1.30 14.37
CA LEU A 658 18.94 0.35 15.44
C LEU A 658 19.04 -1.08 14.90
N SER A 659 18.18 -1.48 13.95
CA SER A 659 18.25 -2.80 13.34
C SER A 659 19.49 -3.00 12.47
N GLN A 660 19.98 -1.96 11.80
CA GLN A 660 21.25 -2.02 11.09
C GLN A 660 22.41 -2.20 12.06
N HIS A 661 22.41 -1.48 13.18
CA HIS A 661 23.46 -1.55 14.19
C HIS A 661 23.55 -2.94 14.86
N PHE A 662 22.39 -3.47 15.36
CA PHE A 662 22.37 -4.71 16.13
C PHE A 662 22.28 -5.98 15.29
N TYR A 663 21.56 -5.92 14.14
CA TYR A 663 21.22 -7.12 13.35
C TYR A 663 21.73 -7.08 11.92
N ARG A 664 22.49 -6.05 11.52
CA ARG A 664 22.98 -5.85 10.14
C ARG A 664 21.84 -5.89 9.12
N SER A 665 20.69 -5.33 9.46
CA SER A 665 19.53 -5.27 8.58
C SER A 665 19.83 -4.48 7.31
N LEU A 666 19.33 -4.94 6.17
CA LEU A 666 19.49 -4.25 4.88
C LEU A 666 18.49 -3.11 4.67
N LYS A 667 17.49 -2.96 5.56
CA LYS A 667 16.50 -1.89 5.47
C LYS A 667 17.17 -0.55 5.75
N LYS A 668 17.19 0.34 4.76
CA LYS A 668 17.75 1.69 4.91
C LYS A 668 16.80 2.55 5.74
N PRO A 669 17.33 3.33 6.71
CA PRO A 669 16.55 4.33 7.41
C PRO A 669 16.20 5.50 6.47
N MET A 670 15.14 6.23 6.81
CA MET A 670 14.85 7.53 6.19
C MET A 670 15.97 8.53 6.53
N PRO A 671 16.13 9.62 5.74
CA PRO A 671 17.21 10.57 5.94
C PRO A 671 17.20 11.20 7.33
N TYR A 672 18.37 11.28 7.95
CA TYR A 672 18.64 11.93 9.24
C TYR A 672 20.10 12.42 9.25
N GLU A 673 20.46 13.33 10.15
CA GLU A 673 21.82 13.86 10.25
C GLU A 673 22.70 12.95 11.11
N SER A 674 22.30 12.69 12.35
CA SER A 674 23.06 11.86 13.28
C SER A 674 22.17 11.20 14.34
N ILE A 675 22.73 10.20 15.03
CA ILE A 675 22.10 9.56 16.18
C ILE A 675 23.15 9.33 17.26
N GLU A 676 22.78 9.56 18.52
CA GLU A 676 23.63 9.38 19.68
C GLU A 676 23.00 8.43 20.69
N GLY A 677 23.81 7.82 21.57
CA GLY A 677 23.34 7.01 22.67
C GLY A 677 22.98 5.57 22.38
N ILE A 678 23.25 5.03 21.17
CA ILE A 678 22.93 3.64 20.79
C ILE A 678 23.66 2.64 21.73
N GLU A 679 24.84 2.96 22.20
CA GLU A 679 25.66 2.14 23.11
C GLU A 679 25.00 1.90 24.47
N ASN A 680 23.94 2.65 24.82
CA ASN A 680 23.22 2.52 26.07
C ASN A 680 22.22 1.36 26.09
N ILE A 681 21.91 0.79 24.95
CA ILE A 681 21.02 -0.37 24.77
C ILE A 681 21.79 -1.55 24.16
N ASP A 682 21.31 -2.76 24.40
CA ASP A 682 21.93 -4.00 23.90
C ASP A 682 21.10 -4.70 22.82
N LYS A 683 19.82 -4.37 22.72
CA LYS A 683 18.88 -5.03 21.82
C LYS A 683 17.71 -4.12 21.50
N VAL A 684 17.22 -4.19 20.27
CA VAL A 684 15.93 -3.61 19.87
C VAL A 684 14.94 -4.71 19.50
N VAL A 685 13.70 -4.60 19.95
CA VAL A 685 12.60 -5.52 19.62
C VAL A 685 11.47 -4.73 19.03
N ASN A 686 11.16 -5.01 17.76
CA ASN A 686 10.02 -4.42 17.09
C ASN A 686 8.82 -5.37 17.15
N VAL A 687 7.69 -4.89 17.68
CA VAL A 687 6.44 -5.64 17.83
C VAL A 687 5.36 -4.94 17.01
N ASP A 688 5.26 -5.31 15.74
CA ASP A 688 4.29 -4.78 14.79
C ASP A 688 3.06 -5.69 14.64
N GLN A 689 2.02 -5.21 13.97
CA GLN A 689 0.77 -5.93 13.71
C GLN A 689 0.86 -6.97 12.58
N SER A 690 2.02 -7.15 11.95
CA SER A 690 2.18 -8.12 10.87
C SER A 690 1.89 -9.55 11.37
N PRO A 691 1.30 -10.42 10.53
CA PRO A 691 1.01 -11.80 10.91
C PRO A 691 2.27 -12.55 11.38
N ILE A 692 2.14 -13.45 12.35
CA ILE A 692 3.24 -14.31 12.84
C ILE A 692 3.70 -15.35 11.81
N GLY A 693 3.03 -15.41 10.66
CA GLY A 693 3.37 -16.25 9.52
C GLY A 693 2.33 -16.12 8.42
N ARG A 694 2.74 -16.46 7.20
CA ARG A 694 1.89 -16.31 5.99
C ARG A 694 1.16 -17.59 5.58
N THR A 695 1.36 -18.68 6.29
CA THR A 695 0.78 -19.99 5.95
C THR A 695 -0.08 -20.52 7.08
N PRO A 696 -1.10 -21.36 6.79
CA PRO A 696 -1.92 -22.03 7.80
C PRO A 696 -1.13 -22.91 8.79
N ARG A 697 0.13 -23.22 8.49
CA ARG A 697 1.02 -24.00 9.37
C ARG A 697 1.64 -23.19 10.48
N SER A 698 1.76 -21.87 10.30
CA SER A 698 2.21 -20.98 11.36
C SER A 698 1.11 -20.84 12.42
N ASN A 699 1.48 -20.96 13.67
CA ASN A 699 0.55 -20.86 14.81
C ASN A 699 1.29 -20.36 16.07
N PRO A 700 0.59 -19.96 17.13
CA PRO A 700 1.21 -19.48 18.37
C PRO A 700 2.23 -20.46 18.97
N ALA A 701 1.95 -21.79 18.94
CA ALA A 701 2.86 -22.77 19.49
C ALA A 701 4.19 -22.87 18.70
N THR A 702 4.16 -22.76 17.38
CA THR A 702 5.37 -22.78 16.54
C THR A 702 6.16 -21.49 16.66
N TYR A 703 5.49 -20.35 16.72
CA TYR A 703 6.14 -19.05 16.78
C TYR A 703 6.88 -18.82 18.12
N THR A 704 6.26 -19.17 19.23
CA THR A 704 6.88 -19.09 20.58
C THR A 704 7.93 -20.18 20.83
N GLY A 705 8.06 -21.13 19.91
CA GLY A 705 8.97 -22.27 20.06
C GLY A 705 8.50 -23.32 21.08
N VAL A 706 7.35 -23.16 21.74
CA VAL A 706 6.82 -24.12 22.71
C VAL A 706 6.49 -25.47 22.06
N PHE A 707 6.15 -25.47 20.77
CA PHE A 707 5.86 -26.70 20.05
C PHE A 707 7.07 -27.64 19.96
N SER A 708 8.29 -27.13 19.95
CA SER A 708 9.51 -27.95 19.99
C SER A 708 9.64 -28.68 21.33
N ASP A 709 9.34 -28.02 22.43
CA ASP A 709 9.34 -28.61 23.78
C ASP A 709 8.23 -29.65 23.92
N ILE A 710 7.03 -29.37 23.39
CA ILE A 710 5.91 -30.35 23.37
C ILE A 710 6.29 -31.58 22.57
N ARG A 711 6.92 -31.46 21.38
CA ARG A 711 7.38 -32.61 20.61
C ARG A 711 8.42 -33.44 21.37
N SER A 712 9.35 -32.79 22.06
CA SER A 712 10.35 -33.44 22.89
C SER A 712 9.72 -34.22 24.02
N LEU A 713 8.69 -33.69 24.65
CA LEU A 713 7.90 -34.39 25.68
C LEU A 713 7.23 -35.66 25.12
N PHE A 714 6.59 -35.57 23.94
CA PHE A 714 5.93 -36.70 23.29
C PHE A 714 6.91 -37.79 22.87
N VAL A 715 8.11 -37.44 22.39
CA VAL A 715 9.20 -38.39 22.10
C VAL A 715 9.65 -39.14 23.37
N GLY A 716 9.63 -38.45 24.51
CA GLY A 716 9.98 -39.04 25.81
C GLY A 716 9.02 -40.08 26.33
N LEU A 717 7.80 -40.20 25.79
CA LEU A 717 6.77 -41.13 26.25
C LEU A 717 7.12 -42.59 25.96
N PRO A 718 6.74 -43.54 26.83
CA PRO A 718 7.02 -44.98 26.66
C PRO A 718 6.59 -45.51 25.27
N GLU A 719 5.39 -45.19 24.85
CA GLU A 719 4.79 -45.63 23.59
C GLU A 719 5.57 -45.13 22.37
N ALA A 720 6.04 -43.87 22.39
CA ALA A 720 6.88 -43.29 21.34
C ALA A 720 8.26 -43.96 21.29
N LYS A 721 8.86 -44.25 22.45
CA LYS A 721 10.14 -44.96 22.57
C LYS A 721 10.07 -46.38 22.03
N ILE A 722 9.01 -47.12 22.38
CA ILE A 722 8.78 -48.50 21.92
C ILE A 722 8.69 -48.54 20.39
N ARG A 723 8.02 -47.53 19.78
CA ARG A 723 7.84 -47.39 18.32
C ARG A 723 9.05 -46.74 17.61
N GLY A 724 10.08 -46.32 18.33
CA GLY A 724 11.26 -45.64 17.78
C GLY A 724 10.96 -44.27 17.16
N TYR A 725 9.94 -43.59 17.64
CA TYR A 725 9.51 -42.31 17.10
C TYR A 725 10.50 -41.18 17.44
N LYS A 726 10.93 -40.45 16.43
CA LYS A 726 11.82 -39.28 16.53
C LYS A 726 11.02 -37.97 16.55
N PRO A 727 11.58 -36.81 16.93
CA PRO A 727 10.88 -35.53 16.97
C PRO A 727 10.20 -35.15 15.67
N GLY A 728 10.73 -35.58 14.51
CA GLY A 728 10.10 -35.37 13.20
C GLY A 728 8.73 -36.01 13.04
N ARG A 729 8.48 -37.15 13.74
CA ARG A 729 7.18 -37.86 13.73
C ARG A 729 6.04 -36.98 14.24
N PHE A 730 6.33 -36.17 15.24
CA PHE A 730 5.37 -35.24 15.88
C PHE A 730 5.36 -33.84 15.21
N SER A 731 5.98 -33.70 14.03
CA SER A 731 5.93 -32.47 13.24
C SER A 731 4.91 -32.58 12.10
N PHE A 732 3.99 -31.64 12.00
CA PHE A 732 3.06 -31.57 10.88
C PHE A 732 3.72 -30.99 9.59
N ASN A 733 4.98 -30.53 9.66
CA ASN A 733 5.73 -30.01 8.51
C ASN A 733 6.56 -31.09 7.80
N VAL A 734 6.88 -32.19 8.47
CA VAL A 734 7.79 -33.24 7.98
C VAL A 734 7.01 -34.49 7.60
N LYS A 735 7.41 -35.15 6.52
CA LYS A 735 6.84 -36.46 6.13
C LYS A 735 7.02 -37.52 7.24
N GLY A 736 6.10 -38.43 7.33
CA GLY A 736 6.15 -39.58 8.24
C GLY A 736 5.11 -39.56 9.37
N GLY A 737 4.83 -38.39 9.97
CA GLY A 737 3.81 -38.25 11.02
C GLY A 737 2.60 -37.40 10.65
N ARG A 738 2.74 -36.55 9.62
CA ARG A 738 1.67 -35.70 9.14
C ARG A 738 0.66 -36.46 8.28
N CYS A 739 -0.53 -35.93 8.16
CA CYS A 739 -1.48 -36.32 7.12
C CYS A 739 -0.92 -35.97 5.73
N GLU A 740 -0.73 -36.94 4.87
CA GLU A 740 -0.14 -36.68 3.54
C GLU A 740 -1.15 -36.09 2.55
N GLU A 741 -2.46 -36.30 2.75
CA GLU A 741 -3.51 -35.69 1.94
C GLU A 741 -3.48 -34.16 2.01
N CYS A 742 -3.53 -33.59 3.21
CA CYS A 742 -3.45 -32.14 3.41
C CYS A 742 -2.01 -31.67 3.66
N LYS A 743 -1.01 -32.53 3.56
CA LYS A 743 0.41 -32.23 3.83
C LYS A 743 0.66 -31.52 5.16
N GLY A 744 -0.18 -31.82 6.17
CA GLY A 744 -0.12 -31.22 7.51
C GLY A 744 -0.81 -29.87 7.68
N ASN A 745 -1.50 -29.34 6.67
CA ASN A 745 -2.26 -28.10 6.77
C ASN A 745 -3.51 -28.25 7.66
N GLY A 746 -4.14 -29.44 7.67
CA GLY A 746 -5.44 -29.68 8.29
C GLY A 746 -6.62 -29.32 7.40
N TYR A 747 -6.38 -28.49 6.37
CA TYR A 747 -7.39 -27.97 5.44
C TYR A 747 -6.92 -28.12 4.00
N LYS A 748 -7.88 -28.22 3.07
CA LYS A 748 -7.66 -28.05 1.64
C LYS A 748 -8.05 -26.62 1.27
N THR A 749 -7.21 -25.93 0.55
CA THR A 749 -7.52 -24.60 0.03
C THR A 749 -8.17 -24.75 -1.34
N ILE A 750 -9.35 -24.17 -1.50
CA ILE A 750 -10.03 -24.03 -2.79
C ILE A 750 -9.77 -22.58 -3.23
N GLU A 751 -8.90 -22.42 -4.23
CA GLU A 751 -8.59 -21.11 -4.80
C GLU A 751 -9.78 -20.62 -5.61
N MET A 752 -10.24 -19.41 -5.34
CA MET A 752 -11.36 -18.77 -6.02
C MET A 752 -10.84 -17.55 -6.79
N ASN A 753 -11.04 -17.52 -8.12
CA ASN A 753 -10.44 -16.51 -9.00
C ASN A 753 -10.79 -15.04 -8.65
N PHE A 754 -11.94 -14.78 -8.02
CA PHE A 754 -12.44 -13.42 -7.73
C PHE A 754 -12.94 -13.24 -6.29
N LEU A 755 -12.89 -14.29 -5.47
CA LEU A 755 -13.32 -14.30 -4.08
C LEU A 755 -12.15 -14.76 -3.19
N PRO A 756 -12.20 -14.51 -1.87
CA PRO A 756 -11.24 -15.07 -0.94
C PRO A 756 -11.20 -16.61 -1.00
N ASP A 757 -10.00 -17.17 -0.84
CA ASP A 757 -9.83 -18.62 -0.82
C ASP A 757 -10.68 -19.29 0.28
N VAL A 758 -11.30 -20.39 -0.05
CA VAL A 758 -12.09 -21.18 0.91
C VAL A 758 -11.25 -22.31 1.48
N TYR A 759 -11.25 -22.42 2.81
CA TYR A 759 -10.54 -23.46 3.55
C TYR A 759 -11.51 -24.55 4.03
N VAL A 760 -11.45 -25.73 3.42
CA VAL A 760 -12.31 -26.87 3.79
C VAL A 760 -11.51 -27.86 4.65
N PRO A 761 -12.04 -28.34 5.80
CA PRO A 761 -11.37 -29.36 6.60
C PRO A 761 -10.99 -30.59 5.78
N CYS A 762 -9.80 -31.12 6.00
CA CYS A 762 -9.34 -32.33 5.30
C CYS A 762 -10.19 -33.52 5.70
N GLU A 763 -10.78 -34.22 4.74
CA GLU A 763 -11.65 -35.38 4.93
C GLU A 763 -10.95 -36.57 5.59
N VAL A 764 -9.62 -36.70 5.40
CA VAL A 764 -8.83 -37.82 5.95
C VAL A 764 -8.44 -37.61 7.40
N CYS A 765 -7.99 -36.41 7.77
CA CYS A 765 -7.54 -36.13 9.12
C CYS A 765 -8.54 -35.30 9.94
N HIS A 766 -9.66 -34.86 9.35
CA HIS A 766 -10.67 -34.02 9.99
C HIS A 766 -10.08 -32.83 10.76
N GLY A 767 -9.14 -32.09 10.13
CA GLY A 767 -8.46 -30.95 10.73
C GLY A 767 -7.30 -31.28 11.68
N LYS A 768 -7.07 -32.55 12.04
CA LYS A 768 -6.08 -32.97 13.06
C LYS A 768 -4.62 -32.89 12.59
N ARG A 769 -4.33 -32.69 11.30
CA ARG A 769 -2.98 -32.50 10.69
C ARG A 769 -2.06 -33.72 10.68
N TYR A 770 -2.34 -34.78 11.44
CA TYR A 770 -1.50 -35.97 11.61
C TYR A 770 -2.17 -37.24 11.09
N ASN A 771 -1.37 -38.25 10.84
CA ASN A 771 -1.88 -39.57 10.56
C ASN A 771 -2.33 -40.28 11.84
N ARG A 772 -3.15 -41.35 11.70
CA ARG A 772 -3.76 -42.09 12.79
C ARG A 772 -2.73 -42.62 13.80
N GLU A 773 -1.64 -43.18 13.31
CA GLU A 773 -0.59 -43.81 14.14
C GLU A 773 0.11 -42.81 15.07
N THR A 774 0.35 -41.59 14.62
CA THR A 774 0.93 -40.51 15.44
C THR A 774 -0.04 -40.06 16.53
N LEU A 775 -1.34 -40.08 16.24
CA LEU A 775 -2.39 -39.68 17.19
C LEU A 775 -2.65 -40.72 18.30
N GLU A 776 -2.17 -41.94 18.16
CA GLU A 776 -2.26 -42.98 19.18
C GLU A 776 -1.37 -42.68 20.39
N VAL A 777 -0.23 -42.02 20.21
CA VAL A 777 0.65 -41.60 21.30
C VAL A 777 -0.02 -40.49 22.14
N ARG A 778 -0.20 -40.72 23.42
CA ARG A 778 -0.96 -39.81 24.30
C ARG A 778 -0.19 -39.45 25.56
N TYR A 779 -0.25 -38.18 25.94
CA TYR A 779 0.22 -37.64 27.21
C TYR A 779 -1.00 -37.19 28.03
N LYS A 780 -1.15 -37.72 29.28
CA LYS A 780 -2.35 -37.48 30.10
C LYS A 780 -3.67 -37.69 29.32
N GLY A 781 -3.73 -38.76 28.46
CA GLY A 781 -4.90 -39.10 27.66
C GLY A 781 -5.12 -38.23 26.39
N LYS A 782 -4.29 -37.25 26.10
CA LYS A 782 -4.42 -36.34 24.95
C LYS A 782 -3.35 -36.61 23.89
N SER A 783 -3.75 -36.66 22.62
CA SER A 783 -2.85 -36.73 21.48
C SER A 783 -2.20 -35.35 21.21
N ILE A 784 -1.16 -35.32 20.36
CA ILE A 784 -0.51 -34.05 19.99
C ILE A 784 -1.47 -33.10 19.26
N ALA A 785 -2.44 -33.61 18.50
CA ALA A 785 -3.48 -32.80 17.87
C ALA A 785 -4.45 -32.20 18.92
N ASP A 786 -4.85 -33.00 19.93
CA ASP A 786 -5.68 -32.49 21.01
C ASP A 786 -4.98 -31.41 21.82
N VAL A 787 -3.65 -31.50 21.97
CA VAL A 787 -2.84 -30.45 22.63
C VAL A 787 -2.82 -29.17 21.80
N LEU A 788 -2.68 -29.26 20.47
CA LEU A 788 -2.75 -28.10 19.62
C LEU A 788 -4.14 -27.45 19.62
N ASP A 789 -5.20 -28.21 19.84
CA ASP A 789 -6.59 -27.70 19.93
C ASP A 789 -6.94 -27.11 21.31
N MET A 790 -6.08 -27.28 22.31
CA MET A 790 -6.27 -26.65 23.62
C MET A 790 -6.17 -25.14 23.53
N THR A 791 -7.04 -24.45 24.26
CA THR A 791 -6.82 -23.02 24.55
C THR A 791 -5.60 -22.88 25.46
N ILE A 792 -4.97 -21.69 25.41
CA ILE A 792 -3.80 -21.38 26.24
C ILE A 792 -4.12 -21.56 27.73
N ASN A 793 -5.33 -21.18 28.21
CA ASN A 793 -5.75 -21.42 29.58
C ASN A 793 -5.78 -22.90 29.91
N GLN A 794 -6.36 -23.75 29.06
CA GLN A 794 -6.36 -25.20 29.26
C GLN A 794 -4.97 -25.83 29.25
N ALA A 795 -4.09 -25.27 28.37
CA ALA A 795 -2.72 -25.74 28.26
C ALA A 795 -1.88 -25.38 29.49
N VAL A 796 -2.14 -24.25 30.15
CA VAL A 796 -1.48 -23.85 31.40
C VAL A 796 -1.78 -24.89 32.48
N ASP A 797 -3.07 -25.27 32.66
CA ASP A 797 -3.48 -26.29 33.64
C ASP A 797 -2.93 -27.68 33.26
N PHE A 798 -2.94 -28.03 31.99
CA PHE A 798 -2.47 -29.33 31.49
C PHE A 798 -0.96 -29.55 31.68
N PHE A 799 -0.15 -28.53 31.46
CA PHE A 799 1.30 -28.56 31.56
C PHE A 799 1.87 -27.99 32.87
N GLU A 800 1.06 -27.88 33.93
CA GLU A 800 1.47 -27.33 35.24
C GLU A 800 2.79 -27.91 35.78
N ASN A 801 3.04 -29.21 35.53
CA ASN A 801 4.21 -29.95 36.01
C ASN A 801 5.37 -30.01 34.97
N VAL A 802 5.32 -29.21 33.89
CA VAL A 802 6.36 -29.16 32.87
C VAL A 802 6.89 -27.72 32.74
N PRO A 803 7.85 -27.28 33.57
CA PRO A 803 8.24 -25.89 33.71
C PRO A 803 8.65 -25.23 32.40
N GLN A 804 9.40 -25.92 31.52
CA GLN A 804 9.87 -25.37 30.23
C GLN A 804 8.70 -25.03 29.30
N ILE A 805 7.66 -25.85 29.25
CA ILE A 805 6.45 -25.60 28.44
C ILE A 805 5.61 -24.54 29.15
N LEU A 806 5.42 -24.66 30.44
CA LEU A 806 4.58 -23.77 31.25
C LEU A 806 5.02 -22.33 31.20
N GLN A 807 6.34 -22.03 31.24
CA GLN A 807 6.87 -20.68 31.17
C GLN A 807 6.44 -19.96 29.88
N LYS A 808 6.56 -20.64 28.74
CA LYS A 808 6.21 -20.07 27.44
C LYS A 808 4.70 -19.88 27.27
N ILE A 809 3.90 -20.82 27.77
CA ILE A 809 2.44 -20.73 27.70
C ILE A 809 1.90 -19.67 28.66
N LYS A 810 2.48 -19.54 29.87
CA LYS A 810 2.12 -18.45 30.79
C LYS A 810 2.42 -17.07 30.23
N ALA A 811 3.49 -16.91 29.46
CA ALA A 811 3.76 -15.63 28.79
C ALA A 811 2.62 -15.25 27.81
N LEU A 812 2.06 -16.22 27.08
CA LEU A 812 0.89 -16.00 26.22
C LEU A 812 -0.37 -15.66 27.03
N GLN A 813 -0.58 -16.34 28.17
CA GLN A 813 -1.70 -16.07 29.07
C GLN A 813 -1.62 -14.66 29.68
N ASN A 814 -0.42 -14.24 30.09
CA ASN A 814 -0.17 -12.95 30.75
C ASN A 814 -0.47 -11.76 29.84
N VAL A 815 -0.33 -11.90 28.50
CA VAL A 815 -0.68 -10.86 27.52
C VAL A 815 -2.17 -10.90 27.12
N GLY A 816 -3.00 -11.63 27.87
CA GLY A 816 -4.45 -11.69 27.62
C GLY A 816 -4.88 -12.64 26.50
N LEU A 817 -4.00 -13.54 26.03
CA LEU A 817 -4.31 -14.50 24.94
C LEU A 817 -4.78 -15.87 25.45
N GLY A 818 -5.28 -15.96 26.68
CA GLY A 818 -5.73 -17.22 27.30
C GLY A 818 -6.81 -17.99 26.53
N TYR A 819 -7.55 -17.31 25.67
CA TYR A 819 -8.68 -17.85 24.90
C TYR A 819 -8.29 -18.47 23.55
N ILE A 820 -7.18 -18.07 22.93
CA ILE A 820 -6.74 -18.62 21.65
C ILE A 820 -6.22 -20.05 21.81
N ARG A 821 -6.26 -20.84 20.71
CA ARG A 821 -5.73 -22.21 20.70
C ARG A 821 -4.24 -22.19 20.36
N LEU A 822 -3.48 -23.13 20.95
CA LEU A 822 -2.05 -23.29 20.66
C LEU A 822 -1.76 -23.51 19.17
N GLY A 823 -2.60 -24.30 18.50
CA GLY A 823 -2.47 -24.62 17.08
C GLY A 823 -3.31 -23.74 16.15
N GLN A 824 -3.89 -22.62 16.62
CA GLN A 824 -4.68 -21.70 15.80
C GLN A 824 -3.84 -21.14 14.66
N SER A 825 -4.37 -21.19 13.43
CA SER A 825 -3.66 -20.70 12.26
C SER A 825 -3.35 -19.21 12.38
N SER A 826 -2.15 -18.79 11.98
CA SER A 826 -1.78 -17.37 11.91
C SER A 826 -2.68 -16.53 11.00
N THR A 827 -3.32 -17.14 9.99
CA THR A 827 -4.23 -16.48 9.06
C THR A 827 -5.59 -16.13 9.69
N THR A 828 -5.93 -16.75 10.84
CA THR A 828 -7.16 -16.50 11.59
C THR A 828 -6.97 -15.61 12.81
N LEU A 829 -5.73 -15.21 13.10
CA LEU A 829 -5.41 -14.26 14.17
C LEU A 829 -5.61 -12.82 13.67
N SER A 830 -6.16 -11.97 14.54
CA SER A 830 -6.19 -10.54 14.31
C SER A 830 -4.78 -9.93 14.38
N GLY A 831 -4.62 -8.70 13.88
CA GLY A 831 -3.34 -7.96 13.97
C GLY A 831 -2.88 -7.82 15.42
N GLY A 832 -3.77 -7.42 16.33
CA GLY A 832 -3.48 -7.28 17.76
C GLY A 832 -3.16 -8.62 18.46
N GLU A 833 -3.83 -9.71 18.09
CA GLU A 833 -3.48 -11.05 18.60
C GLU A 833 -2.09 -11.48 18.15
N SER A 834 -1.76 -11.27 16.86
CA SER A 834 -0.44 -11.56 16.30
C SER A 834 0.66 -10.75 17.03
N GLN A 835 0.41 -9.48 17.29
CA GLN A 835 1.31 -8.60 18.03
C GLN A 835 1.54 -9.09 19.46
N ARG A 836 0.48 -9.46 20.17
CA ARG A 836 0.58 -10.01 21.53
C ARG A 836 1.31 -11.35 21.58
N VAL A 837 1.18 -12.22 20.55
CA VAL A 837 1.99 -13.45 20.45
C VAL A 837 3.48 -13.12 20.30
N LYS A 838 3.84 -12.09 19.51
CA LYS A 838 5.22 -11.61 19.37
C LYS A 838 5.75 -11.10 20.73
N LEU A 839 4.98 -10.27 21.39
CA LEU A 839 5.32 -9.75 22.72
C LEU A 839 5.53 -10.88 23.75
N ALA A 840 4.62 -11.84 23.82
CA ALA A 840 4.73 -13.01 24.71
C ALA A 840 6.01 -13.81 24.44
N THR A 841 6.39 -13.95 23.17
CA THR A 841 7.64 -14.64 22.81
C THR A 841 8.87 -13.95 23.37
N GLU A 842 8.93 -12.61 23.30
CA GLU A 842 10.03 -11.84 23.87
C GLU A 842 10.02 -11.88 25.41
N LEU A 843 8.85 -11.81 26.03
CA LEU A 843 8.65 -11.94 27.48
C LEU A 843 9.12 -13.29 28.03
N SER A 844 9.05 -14.34 27.24
CA SER A 844 9.51 -15.67 27.64
C SER A 844 11.02 -15.85 27.65
N LYS A 845 11.76 -14.89 27.03
CA LYS A 845 13.23 -14.88 26.96
C LYS A 845 13.84 -14.23 28.20
N ARG A 846 15.14 -14.49 28.42
CA ARG A 846 15.88 -13.85 29.52
C ARG A 846 16.07 -12.37 29.22
N ASP A 847 15.77 -11.54 30.18
CA ASP A 847 15.80 -10.09 30.10
C ASP A 847 17.15 -9.54 30.62
N THR A 848 17.70 -8.50 29.95
CA THR A 848 18.95 -7.84 30.30
C THR A 848 18.74 -6.50 31.02
N GLY A 849 17.52 -5.97 31.00
CA GLY A 849 17.18 -4.63 31.53
C GLY A 849 17.70 -3.47 30.67
N LYS A 850 18.22 -3.72 29.46
CA LYS A 850 18.72 -2.70 28.52
C LYS A 850 18.09 -2.85 27.12
N THR A 851 16.97 -3.53 27.01
CA THR A 851 16.28 -3.75 25.75
C THR A 851 15.35 -2.59 25.45
N LEU A 852 15.37 -2.14 24.19
CA LEU A 852 14.39 -1.17 23.65
C LEU A 852 13.27 -1.93 22.92
N TYR A 853 12.06 -1.80 23.41
CA TYR A 853 10.85 -2.34 22.75
C TYR A 853 10.16 -1.21 21.99
N ILE A 854 9.79 -1.47 20.73
CA ILE A 854 9.00 -0.57 19.89
C ILE A 854 7.69 -1.28 19.57
N LEU A 855 6.56 -0.68 19.93
CA LEU A 855 5.22 -1.20 19.67
C LEU A 855 4.42 -0.17 18.84
N ASP A 856 3.75 -0.66 17.81
CA ASP A 856 2.93 0.17 16.93
C ASP A 856 1.45 -0.15 17.16
N GLU A 857 0.70 0.81 17.72
CA GLU A 857 -0.73 0.74 18.06
C GLU A 857 -1.13 -0.59 18.73
N PRO A 858 -0.54 -0.96 19.88
CA PRO A 858 -0.75 -2.25 20.49
C PRO A 858 -2.15 -2.45 21.11
N THR A 859 -2.96 -1.39 21.22
CA THR A 859 -4.32 -1.46 21.79
C THR A 859 -5.40 -1.68 20.74
N THR A 860 -5.01 -1.82 19.47
CA THR A 860 -5.92 -2.10 18.36
C THR A 860 -6.78 -3.33 18.63
N GLY A 861 -8.12 -3.17 18.55
CA GLY A 861 -9.08 -4.24 18.76
C GLY A 861 -9.20 -4.72 20.20
N LEU A 862 -8.75 -3.94 21.18
CA LEU A 862 -8.77 -4.30 22.59
C LEU A 862 -9.89 -3.57 23.34
N HIS A 863 -10.63 -4.31 24.13
CA HIS A 863 -11.52 -3.78 25.14
C HIS A 863 -10.71 -3.14 26.29
N PHE A 864 -11.29 -2.20 27.05
CA PHE A 864 -10.64 -1.52 28.18
C PHE A 864 -9.92 -2.47 29.15
N GLU A 865 -10.54 -3.60 29.51
CA GLU A 865 -9.93 -4.60 30.37
C GLU A 865 -8.71 -5.28 29.75
N ASP A 866 -8.74 -5.54 28.43
CA ASP A 866 -7.59 -6.10 27.71
C ASP A 866 -6.43 -5.09 27.64
N ILE A 867 -6.76 -3.77 27.48
CA ILE A 867 -5.77 -2.68 27.53
C ILE A 867 -5.12 -2.63 28.91
N ARG A 868 -5.90 -2.71 29.99
CA ARG A 868 -5.37 -2.76 31.36
C ARG A 868 -4.35 -3.88 31.55
N ILE A 869 -4.72 -5.10 31.14
CA ILE A 869 -3.86 -6.28 31.23
C ILE A 869 -2.56 -6.07 30.41
N LEU A 870 -2.66 -5.57 29.20
CA LEU A 870 -1.49 -5.29 28.35
C LEU A 870 -0.57 -4.25 28.99
N MET A 871 -1.13 -3.14 29.48
CA MET A 871 -0.36 -2.09 30.11
C MET A 871 0.33 -2.55 31.39
N ASP A 872 -0.30 -3.39 32.19
CA ASP A 872 0.34 -4.02 33.37
C ASP A 872 1.60 -4.81 33.00
N VAL A 873 1.56 -5.49 31.85
CA VAL A 873 2.71 -6.25 31.34
C VAL A 873 3.82 -5.32 30.87
N LEU A 874 3.48 -4.26 30.12
CA LEU A 874 4.45 -3.29 29.62
C LEU A 874 5.09 -2.49 30.76
N GLN A 875 4.33 -2.11 31.77
CA GLN A 875 4.83 -1.45 32.99
C GLN A 875 5.89 -2.33 33.69
N LYS A 876 5.61 -3.63 33.86
CA LYS A 876 6.55 -4.59 34.45
C LYS A 876 7.84 -4.75 33.62
N LEU A 877 7.81 -4.58 32.31
CA LEU A 877 9.01 -4.55 31.48
C LEU A 877 9.86 -3.31 31.76
N VAL A 878 9.22 -2.15 31.88
CA VAL A 878 9.91 -0.89 32.20
C VAL A 878 10.48 -0.96 33.62
N ASP A 879 9.76 -1.52 34.59
CA ASP A 879 10.22 -1.69 36.00
C ASP A 879 11.51 -2.55 36.09
N ARG A 880 11.77 -3.41 35.11
CA ARG A 880 13.00 -4.19 35.00
C ARG A 880 14.16 -3.42 34.36
N GLY A 881 13.99 -2.15 34.06
CA GLY A 881 15.03 -1.27 33.49
C GLY A 881 14.97 -1.11 31.96
N ASN A 882 14.07 -1.80 31.25
CA ASN A 882 13.91 -1.70 29.80
C ASN A 882 13.26 -0.37 29.40
N THR A 883 13.41 0.00 28.14
CA THR A 883 12.71 1.13 27.54
C THR A 883 11.61 0.63 26.61
N VAL A 884 10.43 1.20 26.71
CA VAL A 884 9.30 0.87 25.86
C VAL A 884 8.82 2.11 25.14
N ILE A 885 8.86 2.10 23.81
CA ILE A 885 8.31 3.14 22.93
C ILE A 885 7.01 2.61 22.32
N ILE A 886 5.93 3.35 22.46
CA ILE A 886 4.62 2.99 21.93
C ILE A 886 4.14 4.13 21.03
N ILE A 887 3.78 3.83 19.79
CA ILE A 887 3.00 4.74 18.94
C ILE A 887 1.53 4.50 19.27
N GLU A 888 0.82 5.53 19.77
CA GLU A 888 -0.55 5.34 20.22
C GLU A 888 -1.41 6.61 20.17
N HIS A 889 -2.72 6.36 20.03
CA HIS A 889 -3.76 7.37 20.06
C HIS A 889 -4.72 7.19 21.24
N ASN A 890 -4.72 6.01 21.86
CA ASN A 890 -5.60 5.68 22.97
C ASN A 890 -5.21 6.47 24.22
N LEU A 891 -6.16 7.26 24.74
CA LEU A 891 -5.94 8.13 25.89
C LEU A 891 -5.62 7.38 27.17
N ASP A 892 -6.12 6.16 27.33
CA ASP A 892 -5.82 5.30 28.47
C ASP A 892 -4.36 4.86 28.51
N VAL A 893 -3.71 4.74 27.33
CA VAL A 893 -2.27 4.50 27.23
C VAL A 893 -1.48 5.80 27.41
N ILE A 894 -1.91 6.87 26.75
CA ILE A 894 -1.23 8.18 26.81
C ILE A 894 -1.11 8.69 28.25
N LYS A 895 -2.17 8.55 29.05
CA LYS A 895 -2.16 8.99 30.46
C LYS A 895 -1.21 8.17 31.34
N LEU A 896 -0.78 6.95 30.92
CA LEU A 896 0.14 6.08 31.64
C LEU A 896 1.63 6.37 31.32
N ALA A 897 1.91 7.16 30.30
CA ALA A 897 3.26 7.43 29.83
C ALA A 897 4.14 8.11 30.89
N ASP A 898 5.40 7.71 31.01
CA ASP A 898 6.41 8.45 31.75
C ASP A 898 6.94 9.64 30.94
N TRP A 899 6.91 9.51 29.60
CA TRP A 899 7.35 10.53 28.67
C TRP A 899 6.46 10.53 27.42
N LEU A 900 5.99 11.69 26.99
CA LEU A 900 5.20 11.90 25.78
C LEU A 900 6.01 12.62 24.71
N ILE A 901 5.84 12.20 23.49
CA ILE A 901 6.34 12.87 22.28
C ILE A 901 5.12 13.12 21.40
N ASP A 902 4.76 14.39 21.17
CA ASP A 902 3.60 14.77 20.37
C ASP A 902 4.05 15.38 19.04
N MET A 903 3.60 14.75 17.94
CA MET A 903 3.93 15.14 16.58
C MET A 903 2.75 15.86 15.92
N GLY A 904 3.05 16.91 15.15
CA GLY A 904 1.98 17.68 14.51
C GLY A 904 2.52 18.87 13.70
N PRO A 905 1.76 20.01 13.66
CA PRO A 905 0.40 20.19 14.19
C PRO A 905 -0.70 19.45 13.41
N GLU A 906 -0.53 19.27 12.10
CA GLU A 906 -1.49 18.62 11.21
C GLU A 906 -0.90 17.32 10.60
N GLY A 907 -1.65 16.66 9.74
CA GLY A 907 -1.16 15.56 8.90
C GLY A 907 -0.47 16.05 7.63
N GLY A 908 0.22 15.15 6.91
CA GLY A 908 0.84 15.42 5.62
C GLY A 908 1.87 16.54 5.66
N ARG A 909 1.84 17.43 4.66
CA ARG A 909 2.77 18.57 4.56
C ARG A 909 2.64 19.59 5.70
N GLY A 910 1.46 19.70 6.29
CA GLY A 910 1.20 20.53 7.46
C GLY A 910 1.76 19.97 8.78
N GLY A 911 2.20 18.71 8.79
CA GLY A 911 2.76 18.01 9.95
C GLY A 911 4.27 17.97 9.99
N GLY A 912 4.80 16.90 10.59
CA GLY A 912 6.22 16.58 10.59
C GLY A 912 7.07 17.40 11.56
N GLN A 913 6.45 18.03 12.57
CA GLN A 913 7.15 18.82 13.60
C GLN A 913 6.99 18.16 14.97
N LEU A 914 7.99 18.30 15.83
CA LEU A 914 7.91 17.98 17.25
C LEU A 914 7.21 19.14 17.97
N LEU A 915 6.00 18.92 18.46
CA LEU A 915 5.23 19.93 19.18
C LEU A 915 5.58 19.95 20.67
N PHE A 916 5.76 18.77 21.23
CA PHE A 916 6.01 18.58 22.65
C PHE A 916 6.83 17.33 22.93
N ALA A 917 7.73 17.40 23.90
CA ALA A 917 8.41 16.27 24.53
C ALA A 917 8.51 16.56 26.04
N GLY A 918 8.00 15.65 26.88
CA GLY A 918 7.96 15.84 28.33
C GLY A 918 6.95 14.90 28.99
N THR A 919 6.60 15.17 30.26
CA THR A 919 5.61 14.42 31.01
C THR A 919 4.17 14.77 30.57
N PRO A 920 3.19 13.89 30.76
CA PRO A 920 1.78 14.19 30.48
C PRO A 920 1.26 15.44 31.19
N GLU A 921 1.69 15.65 32.42
CA GLU A 921 1.33 16.83 33.24
C GLU A 921 1.91 18.13 32.67
N GLU A 922 3.15 18.12 32.19
CA GLU A 922 3.78 19.25 31.52
C GLU A 922 3.09 19.60 30.21
N MET A 923 2.62 18.58 29.44
CA MET A 923 1.87 18.79 28.23
C MET A 923 0.56 19.59 28.48
N VAL A 924 -0.17 19.20 29.53
CA VAL A 924 -1.42 19.90 29.89
C VAL A 924 -1.14 21.33 30.33
N LYS A 925 -0.05 21.59 31.03
CA LYS A 925 0.36 22.96 31.43
C LYS A 925 0.74 23.84 30.24
N GLN A 926 1.48 23.28 29.28
CA GLN A 926 1.95 24.03 28.11
C GLN A 926 0.87 24.22 27.03
N GLN A 927 -0.21 23.44 27.04
CA GLN A 927 -1.35 23.53 26.14
C GLN A 927 -0.96 23.50 24.63
N LYS A 928 0.03 22.71 24.26
CA LYS A 928 0.52 22.56 22.87
C LYS A 928 -0.13 21.37 22.19
N GLY A 929 -0.39 21.50 20.89
CA GLY A 929 -0.97 20.45 20.08
C GLY A 929 -2.49 20.29 20.26
N TYR A 930 -3.03 19.14 19.93
CA TYR A 930 -4.45 18.76 20.11
C TYR A 930 -4.63 17.79 21.27
N THR A 931 -3.67 16.94 21.53
CA THR A 931 -3.73 15.84 22.51
C THR A 931 -4.02 16.34 23.92
N TYR A 932 -3.50 17.51 24.32
CA TYR A 932 -3.71 18.07 25.67
C TYR A 932 -5.18 18.30 26.00
N LYS A 933 -6.02 18.67 25.01
CA LYS A 933 -7.45 18.96 25.22
C LYS A 933 -8.20 17.73 25.73
N PHE A 934 -7.86 16.57 25.20
CA PHE A 934 -8.48 15.30 25.57
C PHE A 934 -7.83 14.66 26.82
N LEU A 935 -6.55 14.93 27.04
CA LEU A 935 -5.80 14.39 28.18
C LEU A 935 -6.10 15.13 29.49
N ALA A 936 -6.28 16.44 29.48
CA ALA A 936 -6.49 17.25 30.66
C ALA A 936 -7.65 16.81 31.57
N PRO A 937 -8.85 16.46 31.04
CA PRO A 937 -9.96 15.98 31.87
C PRO A 937 -9.64 14.66 32.59
N LEU A 938 -8.84 13.79 31.99
CA LEU A 938 -8.49 12.47 32.54
C LEU A 938 -7.48 12.58 33.68
N LEU A 939 -6.52 13.49 33.58
CA LEU A 939 -5.53 13.76 34.64
C LEU A 939 -6.19 14.47 35.84
N LYS A 940 -7.17 15.37 35.60
CA LYS A 940 -7.91 16.04 36.68
C LYS A 940 -8.79 15.07 37.49
N LYS A 941 -9.44 14.10 36.84
CA LYS A 941 -10.25 13.06 37.52
C LYS A 941 -9.42 12.19 38.45
N SER A 942 -8.11 12.07 38.23
CA SER A 942 -7.22 11.25 39.03
C SER A 942 -6.70 11.94 40.30
N GLY A 943 -7.18 13.17 40.62
CA GLY A 943 -6.82 13.89 41.86
C GLY A 943 -5.40 14.48 41.89
N LYS A 944 -4.70 14.53 40.77
CA LYS A 944 -3.40 15.23 40.68
C LYS A 944 -3.59 16.74 40.59
N PRO A 945 -2.84 17.54 41.39
CA PRO A 945 -2.90 18.99 41.29
C PRO A 945 -2.43 19.49 39.90
N GLU A 946 -3.01 20.62 39.47
CA GLU A 946 -2.65 21.31 38.23
C GLU A 946 -1.16 21.65 38.11
#